data_17435e329d45162f2a384e6965620b4b
#
_entry.id   17435e329d45162f2a384e6965620b4b
#
_cell.length_a   1.000
_cell.length_b   1.000
_cell.length_c   1.000
_cell.angle_alpha   90.00
_cell.angle_beta   90.00
_cell.angle_gamma   90.00
#
_symmetry.space_group_name_H-M   'P 1'
#
loop_
_entity.id
_entity.type
_entity.pdbx_description
1 polymer ?
#
loop_
_entity_poly.entity_id
_entity_poly.type
_entity_poly.pdbx_seq_one_letter_code
_entity_poly.pdbx_strand_id
1 'polypeptide(L)'
;MMHAPRPLDDTQQGTSLRDTPRRETSRLPSALRPVLAVLVAVAVSVGGAVAPASATLLERATAPAAVAAAPLTNLDHLDFLLDEATPPADVDGHTTYRLSDEPTLILPWTYADARPGGTFQRVGGGPLDAATNTWGQGAYNADDVARAAVVYLRHWTLTGSERSRDSAYEMLRSLAYLQTTDGPNAGNVVLWMQPDGTLNPSAEPVELPDPSDSGPSYWLARTIWALGEGYAAFQDADPEFAAFLEDRLALSVGALDRQVLVNYGEWAESDGMRVPSWLIVDGADASAEAVLGLAARVEAQPADTASRDAMRKLAEGIAAMSAGSVQSWPYGAVLPWAQSRSMWHAWGSQMPAALAEASVVLGDPALAEPAIMDAAVFTPTLLTAGGPDNGWFPSPTDRVQIAYGADSRVQSLLAVADATGSAGFEALAGMQAAWFFGANRAGEPLYDPATGITFDGLQPDGTINRNSGAESTIHGLLTMIALDARPELAARASSITTIAERVGLEQVEAEAATETDGAVATPEAWTGESLWSGSSLSLSAGQHATFDIGSADQRRWVEPVVWSATEEGSISRWTSDRRPLGTLEESAPPQGISPTYGVLLPHALQQPVVSGRDAVRVDVVSGTLQLDTLLVRPFASRLVLTGDAGSTELVHSSSLTSQAIRVGRDGQATTAVVYDSSGSEVRTYDLRGTRPIPVPSGGFAIITG
;
A
#
# COMPACT_ATOMS: atom_id res chain seq x y z
N MET A 1 -0.08 -11.59 7.00
CA MET A 1 -1.27 -12.45 7.14
C MET A 1 -2.47 -11.69 6.65
N MET A 2 -3.00 -12.05 5.48
CA MET A 2 -4.28 -11.50 5.06
C MET A 2 -5.38 -12.06 5.94
N HIS A 3 -5.78 -11.33 6.96
CA HIS A 3 -7.12 -11.49 7.49
C HIS A 3 -8.01 -10.49 6.74
N ALA A 4 -8.75 -10.99 5.75
CA ALA A 4 -10.03 -10.37 5.45
C ALA A 4 -10.79 -10.29 6.77
N PRO A 5 -11.56 -9.20 7.04
CA PRO A 5 -12.34 -9.11 8.24
C PRO A 5 -13.25 -10.34 8.34
N ARG A 6 -13.04 -11.20 9.34
CA ARG A 6 -13.94 -12.31 9.62
C ARG A 6 -15.24 -11.74 10.17
N PRO A 7 -16.39 -12.11 9.61
CA PRO A 7 -17.64 -11.97 10.32
C PRO A 7 -17.61 -12.86 11.58
N LEU A 8 -18.08 -12.34 12.67
CA LEU A 8 -18.33 -13.08 13.91
C LEU A 8 -19.21 -14.30 13.64
N ASP A 9 -18.78 -15.41 14.17
CA ASP A 9 -19.28 -16.76 14.16
C ASP A 9 -20.80 -16.93 14.30
N ASP A 10 -21.42 -17.78 13.49
CA ASP A 10 -22.25 -18.86 14.00
C ASP A 10 -22.63 -19.94 12.96
N THR A 11 -22.33 -21.19 13.35
CA THR A 11 -22.98 -22.47 13.00
C THR A 11 -23.00 -23.01 11.58
N GLN A 12 -22.19 -24.06 11.43
CA GLN A 12 -22.42 -25.37 10.77
C GLN A 12 -23.69 -25.57 9.94
N GLN A 13 -23.52 -25.95 8.69
CA GLN A 13 -23.98 -27.25 8.15
C GLN A 13 -23.54 -27.44 6.70
N GLY A 14 -22.94 -28.60 6.45
CA GLY A 14 -22.47 -29.02 5.15
C GLY A 14 -23.59 -29.37 4.16
N THR A 15 -23.28 -29.19 2.90
CA THR A 15 -23.81 -30.04 1.83
C THR A 15 -22.90 -30.02 0.61
N SER A 16 -22.56 -31.19 0.18
CA SER A 16 -21.88 -31.53 -1.06
C SER A 16 -22.64 -31.05 -2.29
N LEU A 17 -21.94 -30.53 -3.30
CA LEU A 17 -22.49 -30.50 -4.65
C LEU A 17 -21.48 -30.92 -5.71
N ARG A 18 -21.96 -31.81 -6.52
CA ARG A 18 -21.37 -32.56 -7.61
C ARG A 18 -21.20 -31.74 -8.88
N ASP A 19 -20.16 -32.13 -9.62
CA ASP A 19 -20.03 -32.20 -11.09
C ASP A 19 -20.98 -31.40 -11.96
N THR A 20 -20.44 -30.58 -12.85
CA THR A 20 -21.00 -30.35 -14.19
C THR A 20 -19.92 -30.09 -15.24
N PRO A 21 -20.21 -30.38 -16.52
CA PRO A 21 -19.24 -30.89 -17.48
C PRO A 21 -18.66 -29.82 -18.43
N ARG A 22 -17.49 -30.17 -18.94
CA ARG A 22 -16.80 -29.53 -20.08
C ARG A 22 -17.76 -29.34 -21.28
N ARG A 23 -17.70 -28.18 -21.92
CA ARG A 23 -18.14 -27.99 -23.32
C ARG A 23 -16.98 -27.58 -24.19
N GLU A 24 -16.95 -28.27 -25.31
CA GLU A 24 -15.98 -28.23 -26.38
C GLU A 24 -15.96 -26.93 -27.16
N THR A 25 -14.76 -26.65 -27.64
CA THR A 25 -14.39 -25.58 -28.59
C THR A 25 -14.97 -25.83 -29.98
N SER A 26 -15.51 -24.81 -30.63
CA SER A 26 -15.62 -24.75 -32.09
C SER A 26 -14.85 -23.54 -32.63
N ARG A 27 -13.92 -23.86 -33.53
CA ARG A 27 -13.16 -22.92 -34.37
C ARG A 27 -14.02 -22.47 -35.54
N LEU A 28 -13.78 -21.25 -36.04
CA LEU A 28 -13.70 -20.88 -37.45
C LEU A 28 -13.50 -19.36 -37.63
N PRO A 29 -13.16 -18.81 -38.83
CA PRO A 29 -11.79 -18.57 -39.27
C PRO A 29 -11.50 -17.09 -39.64
N SER A 30 -10.22 -16.84 -39.93
CA SER A 30 -9.60 -15.63 -40.46
C SER A 30 -10.14 -15.10 -41.80
N ALA A 31 -10.17 -13.76 -41.97
CA ALA A 31 -9.88 -13.10 -43.25
C ALA A 31 -9.53 -11.60 -43.16
N LEU A 32 -8.32 -11.30 -43.63
CA LEU A 32 -7.85 -10.18 -44.50
C LEU A 32 -7.91 -8.68 -44.08
N ARG A 33 -6.77 -8.11 -43.73
CA ARG A 33 -5.89 -7.01 -44.25
C ARG A 33 -6.49 -5.96 -45.21
N PRO A 34 -5.74 -4.85 -45.48
CA PRO A 34 -5.02 -3.80 -44.73
C PRO A 34 -5.35 -2.35 -45.17
N VAL A 35 -4.93 -1.30 -44.46
CA VAL A 35 -4.64 0.04 -45.04
C VAL A 35 -3.74 0.84 -44.09
N LEU A 36 -2.59 1.05 -44.47
CA LEU A 36 -1.79 2.21 -44.95
C LEU A 36 -1.35 3.21 -43.85
N ALA A 37 -0.04 3.19 -43.66
CA ALA A 37 0.76 4.16 -42.89
C ALA A 37 0.86 5.50 -43.62
N VAL A 38 0.88 6.62 -42.88
CA VAL A 38 1.48 7.89 -43.32
C VAL A 38 2.43 8.34 -42.22
N LEU A 39 3.72 8.29 -42.55
CA LEU A 39 4.83 8.91 -41.84
C LEU A 39 4.83 10.42 -42.14
N VAL A 40 4.96 11.25 -41.10
CA VAL A 40 5.54 12.60 -41.25
C VAL A 40 6.67 12.72 -40.24
N ALA A 41 7.88 12.69 -40.75
CA ALA A 41 9.10 12.99 -40.02
C ALA A 41 9.30 14.52 -40.02
N VAL A 42 9.47 15.12 -38.86
CA VAL A 42 10.09 16.44 -38.73
C VAL A 42 11.34 16.26 -37.85
N ALA A 43 12.48 16.31 -38.49
CA ALA A 43 13.76 16.40 -37.84
C ALA A 43 14.04 17.84 -37.43
N VAL A 44 14.26 18.07 -36.12
CA VAL A 44 14.97 19.25 -35.63
C VAL A 44 16.17 18.78 -34.85
N SER A 45 17.32 18.91 -35.46
CA SER A 45 18.62 18.72 -34.86
C SER A 45 18.99 19.95 -34.03
N VAL A 46 19.13 19.78 -32.69
CA VAL A 46 19.93 20.70 -31.89
C VAL A 46 20.91 19.84 -31.10
N GLY A 47 22.18 19.86 -31.53
CA GLY A 47 23.29 19.28 -30.82
C GLY A 47 23.62 20.13 -29.60
N GLY A 48 23.53 19.53 -28.42
CA GLY A 48 24.09 20.06 -27.20
C GLY A 48 24.94 18.95 -26.55
N ALA A 49 26.24 19.15 -26.56
CA ALA A 49 27.17 18.26 -25.88
C ALA A 49 26.95 18.31 -24.37
N VAL A 50 26.58 17.19 -23.77
CA VAL A 50 26.55 17.03 -22.32
C VAL A 50 27.98 16.65 -21.90
N ALA A 51 28.68 17.55 -21.21
CA ALA A 51 29.92 17.26 -20.52
C ALA A 51 29.60 16.55 -19.19
N PRO A 52 30.46 15.61 -18.75
CA PRO A 52 30.24 14.94 -17.46
C PRO A 52 30.37 15.95 -16.33
N ALA A 53 29.40 16.00 -15.44
CA ALA A 53 29.44 16.80 -14.25
C ALA A 53 30.49 16.25 -13.30
N SER A 54 31.65 16.91 -13.27
CA SER A 54 32.67 16.71 -12.23
C SER A 54 32.10 17.17 -10.90
N ALA A 55 32.08 16.29 -9.92
CA ALA A 55 31.74 16.60 -8.52
C ALA A 55 32.71 17.67 -7.98
N THR A 56 32.27 18.89 -7.89
CA THR A 56 32.92 19.94 -7.11
C THR A 56 32.42 19.84 -5.69
N LEU A 57 33.24 19.28 -4.81
CA LEU A 57 33.14 19.45 -3.35
C LEU A 57 33.18 20.96 -3.04
N LEU A 58 32.02 21.58 -2.82
CA LEU A 58 31.94 22.86 -2.17
C LEU A 58 32.22 22.65 -0.69
N GLU A 59 33.33 23.19 -0.18
CA GLU A 59 33.58 23.37 1.24
C GLU A 59 32.40 24.12 1.86
N ARG A 60 31.51 23.39 2.53
CA ARG A 60 30.52 23.98 3.44
C ARG A 60 31.29 24.52 4.66
N ALA A 61 31.17 25.80 4.87
CA ALA A 61 31.62 26.46 6.10
C ALA A 61 31.06 25.67 7.30
N THR A 62 31.94 25.29 8.22
CA THR A 62 31.62 24.59 9.46
C THR A 62 30.72 25.47 10.32
N ALA A 63 29.41 25.24 10.23
CA ALA A 63 28.50 25.56 11.31
C ALA A 63 28.89 24.71 12.54
N PRO A 64 28.73 25.24 13.79
CA PRO A 64 29.00 24.43 14.97
C PRO A 64 28.21 23.13 14.87
N ALA A 65 28.88 21.98 15.05
CA ALA A 65 28.28 20.69 15.02
C ALA A 65 27.06 20.68 15.94
N ALA A 66 25.86 20.64 15.37
CA ALA A 66 24.66 20.30 16.12
C ALA A 66 24.94 18.94 16.77
N VAL A 67 24.67 18.82 18.06
CA VAL A 67 24.71 17.53 18.75
C VAL A 67 23.79 16.62 17.92
N ALA A 68 24.35 15.58 17.30
CA ALA A 68 23.57 14.64 16.53
C ALA A 68 22.47 14.11 17.46
N ALA A 69 21.22 14.22 17.03
CA ALA A 69 20.10 13.63 17.75
C ALA A 69 20.36 12.12 17.88
N ALA A 70 19.95 11.52 18.99
CA ALA A 70 20.04 10.07 19.12
C ALA A 70 19.24 9.41 17.99
N PRO A 71 19.72 8.28 17.44
CA PRO A 71 18.98 7.57 16.40
C PRO A 71 17.59 7.15 16.90
N LEU A 72 16.62 7.15 16.03
CA LEU A 72 15.25 6.70 16.32
C LEU A 72 15.18 5.17 16.34
N THR A 73 16.02 4.50 15.55
CA THR A 73 16.05 3.04 15.44
C THR A 73 16.57 2.40 16.70
N ASN A 74 15.79 1.48 17.27
CA ASN A 74 16.17 0.62 18.39
C ASN A 74 15.74 -0.81 18.09
N LEU A 75 16.68 -1.74 17.97
CA LEU A 75 16.43 -3.14 17.60
C LEU A 75 16.05 -4.04 18.79
N ASP A 76 16.06 -3.54 20.03
CA ASP A 76 15.92 -4.37 21.22
C ASP A 76 14.63 -5.20 21.24
N HIS A 77 13.51 -4.67 20.73
CA HIS A 77 12.25 -5.42 20.68
C HIS A 77 12.23 -6.45 19.54
N LEU A 78 12.84 -6.16 18.39
CA LEU A 78 13.01 -7.17 17.34
C LEU A 78 13.92 -8.30 17.81
N ASP A 79 15.04 -7.96 18.48
CA ASP A 79 15.94 -8.95 19.08
C ASP A 79 15.23 -9.81 20.17
N PHE A 80 14.29 -9.21 20.94
CA PHE A 80 13.44 -9.95 21.88
C PHE A 80 12.57 -10.99 21.16
N LEU A 81 12.13 -10.74 19.94
CA LEU A 81 11.30 -11.69 19.17
C LEU A 81 12.11 -12.86 18.63
N LEU A 82 13.45 -12.76 18.54
CA LEU A 82 14.28 -13.83 17.99
C LEU A 82 14.33 -15.05 18.91
N ASP A 83 14.32 -16.23 18.31
CA ASP A 83 14.51 -17.50 18.99
C ASP A 83 15.28 -18.47 18.10
N GLU A 84 15.78 -19.55 18.70
CA GLU A 84 16.55 -20.60 18.05
C GLU A 84 15.66 -21.80 17.69
N ALA A 85 15.81 -22.32 16.48
CA ALA A 85 15.21 -23.58 16.07
C ALA A 85 16.26 -24.47 15.38
N THR A 86 16.26 -25.76 15.69
CA THR A 86 17.12 -26.73 15.01
C THR A 86 16.25 -27.67 14.21
N PRO A 87 16.19 -27.52 12.88
CA PRO A 87 15.33 -28.35 12.06
C PRO A 87 15.75 -29.83 12.11
N PRO A 88 14.82 -30.75 11.83
CA PRO A 88 15.15 -32.17 11.69
C PRO A 88 16.23 -32.38 10.62
N ALA A 89 17.10 -33.37 10.83
CA ALA A 89 18.09 -33.74 9.84
C ALA A 89 17.42 -34.32 8.57
N ASP A 90 18.01 -34.03 7.42
CA ASP A 90 17.66 -34.61 6.12
C ASP A 90 16.18 -34.40 5.70
N VAL A 91 15.67 -33.17 5.78
CA VAL A 91 14.39 -32.80 5.22
C VAL A 91 14.54 -32.60 3.70
N ASP A 92 13.85 -33.45 2.92
CA ASP A 92 13.92 -33.44 1.46
C ASP A 92 13.56 -32.04 0.92
N GLY A 93 14.40 -31.49 0.05
CA GLY A 93 14.18 -30.21 -0.60
C GLY A 93 14.44 -28.98 0.29
N HIS A 94 14.86 -29.14 1.54
CA HIS A 94 15.11 -28.03 2.47
C HIS A 94 16.53 -28.06 3.04
N THR A 95 17.30 -27.04 2.71
CA THR A 95 18.67 -26.86 3.19
C THR A 95 19.02 -25.36 3.23
N THR A 96 20.15 -25.03 3.86
CA THR A 96 20.65 -23.66 3.89
C THR A 96 22.18 -23.62 3.92
N TYR A 97 22.74 -22.43 3.88
CA TYR A 97 24.17 -22.19 3.93
C TYR A 97 24.78 -22.80 5.21
N ARG A 98 25.81 -23.65 5.05
CA ARG A 98 26.55 -24.32 6.15
C ARG A 98 25.66 -25.07 7.15
N LEU A 99 24.52 -25.62 6.74
CA LEU A 99 23.58 -26.28 7.66
C LEU A 99 24.25 -27.39 8.51
N SER A 100 25.22 -28.12 7.96
CA SER A 100 25.94 -29.18 8.70
C SER A 100 26.86 -28.65 9.81
N ASP A 101 27.41 -27.45 9.63
CA ASP A 101 28.36 -26.83 10.56
C ASP A 101 27.61 -25.87 11.52
N GLU A 102 26.54 -25.27 11.06
CA GLU A 102 25.69 -24.28 11.72
C GLU A 102 24.22 -24.77 11.67
N PRO A 103 23.84 -25.83 12.44
CA PRO A 103 22.54 -26.46 12.29
C PRO A 103 21.37 -25.67 12.90
N THR A 104 21.66 -24.68 13.73
CA THR A 104 20.66 -23.83 14.36
C THR A 104 20.27 -22.67 13.43
N LEU A 105 18.99 -22.38 13.36
CA LEU A 105 18.40 -21.24 12.66
C LEU A 105 17.90 -20.23 13.69
N ILE A 106 17.96 -18.94 13.34
CA ILE A 106 17.43 -17.84 14.16
C ILE A 106 16.20 -17.28 13.44
N LEU A 107 15.06 -17.20 14.11
CA LEU A 107 13.79 -16.75 13.52
C LEU A 107 13.00 -15.87 14.50
N PRO A 108 12.27 -14.86 14.02
CA PRO A 108 11.38 -14.09 14.86
C PRO A 108 10.06 -14.81 15.09
N TRP A 109 9.58 -14.81 16.35
CA TRP A 109 8.21 -15.18 16.65
C TRP A 109 7.24 -14.24 15.94
N THR A 110 6.23 -14.79 15.31
CA THR A 110 5.25 -14.03 14.53
C THR A 110 4.48 -13.03 15.37
N TYR A 111 4.05 -13.41 16.57
CA TYR A 111 3.24 -12.55 17.43
C TYR A 111 3.86 -12.36 18.82
N ALA A 112 3.49 -11.25 19.47
CA ALA A 112 3.79 -11.01 20.86
C ALA A 112 2.64 -10.25 21.53
N ASP A 113 1.98 -10.94 22.46
CA ASP A 113 0.86 -10.38 23.21
C ASP A 113 1.34 -9.51 24.37
N ALA A 114 0.75 -8.32 24.49
CA ALA A 114 0.96 -7.45 25.65
C ALA A 114 0.49 -8.12 26.95
N ARG A 115 1.28 -7.93 28.00
CA ARG A 115 0.99 -8.43 29.35
C ARG A 115 1.02 -7.29 30.37
N PRO A 116 0.39 -7.44 31.53
CA PRO A 116 0.46 -6.45 32.60
C PRO A 116 1.91 -6.07 32.95
N GLY A 117 2.16 -4.78 33.14
CA GLY A 117 3.49 -4.28 33.48
C GLY A 117 4.37 -3.91 32.26
N GLY A 118 3.79 -3.88 31.05
CA GLY A 118 4.51 -3.48 29.84
C GLY A 118 5.46 -4.55 29.30
N THR A 119 5.23 -5.80 29.64
CA THR A 119 5.98 -6.96 29.11
C THR A 119 5.20 -7.61 27.97
N PHE A 120 5.87 -8.48 27.22
CA PHE A 120 5.27 -9.22 26.11
C PHE A 120 5.51 -10.72 26.26
N GLN A 121 4.57 -11.49 25.71
CA GLN A 121 4.69 -12.93 25.58
C GLN A 121 4.69 -13.30 24.11
N ARG A 122 5.75 -13.96 23.63
CA ARG A 122 5.84 -14.51 22.28
C ARG A 122 4.78 -15.60 22.09
N VAL A 123 4.04 -15.56 20.99
CA VAL A 123 2.99 -16.53 20.64
C VAL A 123 3.06 -16.84 19.13
N GLY A 124 2.69 -18.06 18.77
CA GLY A 124 2.61 -18.48 17.36
C GLY A 124 1.21 -18.28 16.77
N GLY A 125 1.05 -18.64 15.52
CA GLY A 125 -0.21 -18.59 14.79
C GLY A 125 -1.09 -19.81 15.05
N GLY A 126 -2.38 -19.58 15.21
CA GLY A 126 -3.35 -20.61 15.51
C GLY A 126 -3.33 -21.10 16.97
N PRO A 127 -4.11 -22.15 17.31
CA PRO A 127 -4.17 -22.67 18.68
C PRO A 127 -2.89 -23.41 19.05
N LEU A 128 -2.47 -23.26 20.33
CA LEU A 128 -1.35 -24.00 20.90
C LEU A 128 -1.80 -25.40 21.37
N ASP A 129 -1.15 -26.45 20.87
CA ASP A 129 -1.16 -27.76 21.52
C ASP A 129 -0.06 -27.80 22.58
N ALA A 130 -0.45 -27.67 23.86
CA ALA A 130 0.48 -27.63 24.96
C ALA A 130 1.18 -29.00 25.22
N ALA A 131 0.68 -30.11 24.67
CA ALA A 131 1.29 -31.43 24.86
C ALA A 131 2.52 -31.63 23.96
N THR A 132 2.47 -31.04 22.77
CA THR A 132 3.55 -31.13 21.77
C THR A 132 4.34 -29.82 21.62
N ASN A 133 3.86 -28.74 22.23
CA ASN A 133 4.38 -27.37 22.05
C ASN A 133 4.36 -26.93 20.56
N THR A 134 3.32 -27.35 19.81
CA THR A 134 3.11 -26.97 18.42
C THR A 134 1.94 -26.01 18.30
N TRP A 135 2.02 -25.10 17.34
CA TRP A 135 0.98 -24.14 17.02
C TRP A 135 0.23 -24.58 15.76
N GLY A 136 -1.05 -24.26 15.66
CA GLY A 136 -1.88 -24.66 14.51
C GLY A 136 -1.30 -24.24 13.17
N GLN A 137 -0.74 -23.03 13.09
CA GLN A 137 0.01 -22.55 11.92
C GLN A 137 1.52 -22.77 12.11
N GLY A 138 2.11 -22.17 13.12
CA GLY A 138 3.54 -22.24 13.43
C GLY A 138 3.95 -21.13 14.38
N ALA A 139 5.19 -21.16 14.84
CA ALA A 139 5.79 -20.11 15.66
C ALA A 139 6.39 -18.99 14.80
N TYR A 140 6.97 -19.36 13.68
CA TYR A 140 7.70 -18.48 12.78
C TYR A 140 7.11 -18.57 11.36
N ASN A 141 7.05 -17.45 10.65
CA ASN A 141 6.62 -17.44 9.25
C ASN A 141 7.68 -16.82 8.32
N ALA A 142 7.68 -17.26 7.07
CA ALA A 142 8.62 -16.78 6.05
C ALA A 142 8.47 -15.28 5.77
N ASP A 143 7.27 -14.71 5.90
CA ASP A 143 7.00 -13.30 5.69
C ASP A 143 7.80 -12.42 6.65
N ASP A 144 7.72 -12.74 7.95
CA ASP A 144 8.40 -11.97 8.99
C ASP A 144 9.91 -12.21 8.96
N VAL A 145 10.34 -13.44 8.69
CA VAL A 145 11.78 -13.75 8.51
C VAL A 145 12.38 -12.93 7.38
N ALA A 146 11.71 -12.86 6.22
CA ALA A 146 12.16 -12.09 5.07
C ALA A 146 12.25 -10.59 5.39
N ARG A 147 11.19 -10.03 5.97
CA ARG A 147 11.15 -8.60 6.30
C ARG A 147 12.09 -8.22 7.44
N ALA A 148 12.30 -9.10 8.44
CA ALA A 148 13.32 -8.92 9.48
C ALA A 148 14.73 -8.91 8.89
N ALA A 149 15.02 -9.78 7.90
CA ALA A 149 16.29 -9.72 7.18
C ALA A 149 16.51 -8.34 6.56
N VAL A 150 15.50 -7.76 5.90
CA VAL A 150 15.56 -6.42 5.30
C VAL A 150 15.83 -5.34 6.36
N VAL A 151 15.18 -5.41 7.54
CA VAL A 151 15.48 -4.49 8.66
C VAL A 151 16.96 -4.52 9.03
N TYR A 152 17.50 -5.73 9.29
CA TYR A 152 18.90 -5.86 9.71
C TYR A 152 19.88 -5.48 8.60
N LEU A 153 19.58 -5.79 7.33
CA LEU A 153 20.39 -5.40 6.16
C LEU A 153 20.45 -3.87 6.04
N ARG A 154 19.30 -3.20 6.08
CA ARG A 154 19.23 -1.73 5.96
C ARG A 154 19.88 -1.03 7.16
N HIS A 155 19.68 -1.55 8.38
CA HIS A 155 20.34 -1.02 9.57
C HIS A 155 21.88 -1.21 9.50
N TRP A 156 22.34 -2.38 9.05
CA TRP A 156 23.78 -2.61 8.82
C TRP A 156 24.34 -1.64 7.77
N THR A 157 23.70 -1.52 6.63
CA THR A 157 24.12 -0.62 5.55
C THR A 157 24.20 0.84 6.02
N LEU A 158 23.24 1.27 6.83
CA LEU A 158 23.20 2.64 7.36
C LEU A 158 24.27 2.90 8.43
N THR A 159 24.48 1.94 9.34
CA THR A 159 25.26 2.17 10.58
C THR A 159 26.62 1.48 10.59
N GLY A 160 26.85 0.48 9.75
CA GLY A 160 28.00 -0.40 9.81
C GLY A 160 27.98 -1.40 10.98
N SER A 161 26.82 -1.62 11.63
CA SER A 161 26.67 -2.50 12.80
C SER A 161 26.97 -3.95 12.46
N GLU A 162 28.05 -4.52 12.99
CA GLU A 162 28.40 -5.93 12.88
C GLU A 162 27.31 -6.86 13.43
N ARG A 163 26.68 -6.46 14.56
CA ARG A 163 25.55 -7.22 15.11
C ARG A 163 24.39 -7.34 14.11
N SER A 164 24.06 -6.26 13.41
CA SER A 164 22.98 -6.26 12.42
C SER A 164 23.37 -7.08 11.18
N ARG A 165 24.67 -7.05 10.78
CA ARG A 165 25.17 -7.92 9.73
C ARG A 165 24.99 -9.40 10.12
N ASP A 166 25.40 -9.78 11.33
CA ASP A 166 25.31 -11.14 11.82
C ASP A 166 23.83 -11.60 11.94
N SER A 167 22.94 -10.71 12.42
CA SER A 167 21.49 -10.99 12.44
C SER A 167 20.91 -11.12 11.03
N ALA A 168 21.31 -10.29 10.07
CA ALA A 168 20.88 -10.40 8.68
C ALA A 168 21.34 -11.73 8.05
N TYR A 169 22.58 -12.15 8.32
CA TYR A 169 23.11 -13.44 7.89
C TYR A 169 22.22 -14.60 8.40
N GLU A 170 21.88 -14.60 9.68
CA GLU A 170 21.04 -15.65 10.28
C GLU A 170 19.61 -15.63 9.72
N MET A 171 18.99 -14.46 9.55
CA MET A 171 17.65 -14.36 8.96
C MET A 171 17.64 -14.92 7.53
N LEU A 172 18.63 -14.58 6.71
CA LEU A 172 18.76 -15.07 5.33
C LEU A 172 19.02 -16.56 5.26
N ARG A 173 19.80 -17.14 6.20
CA ARG A 173 19.98 -18.58 6.33
C ARG A 173 18.65 -19.27 6.66
N SER A 174 17.91 -18.71 7.61
CA SER A 174 16.61 -19.24 8.05
C SER A 174 15.58 -19.17 6.92
N LEU A 175 15.53 -18.06 6.21
CA LEU A 175 14.67 -17.89 5.05
C LEU A 175 15.00 -18.89 3.93
N ALA A 176 16.30 -19.08 3.64
CA ALA A 176 16.74 -20.04 2.64
C ALA A 176 16.38 -21.49 3.02
N TYR A 177 16.30 -21.82 4.31
CA TYR A 177 15.82 -23.13 4.74
C TYR A 177 14.33 -23.34 4.47
N LEU A 178 13.51 -22.29 4.56
CA LEU A 178 12.08 -22.34 4.24
C LEU A 178 11.82 -22.46 2.73
N GLN A 179 12.81 -22.14 1.87
CA GLN A 179 12.69 -22.27 0.42
C GLN A 179 12.84 -23.72 -0.02
N THR A 180 11.90 -24.21 -0.82
CA THR A 180 11.97 -25.51 -1.51
C THR A 180 13.00 -25.46 -2.62
N THR A 181 13.97 -26.37 -2.63
CA THR A 181 15.15 -26.30 -3.54
C THR A 181 15.05 -27.18 -4.77
N ASP A 182 14.16 -28.16 -4.79
CA ASP A 182 14.02 -29.13 -5.88
C ASP A 182 12.56 -29.48 -6.20
N GLY A 183 12.36 -30.35 -7.19
CA GLY A 183 11.03 -30.78 -7.59
C GLY A 183 10.21 -29.68 -8.31
N PRO A 184 8.91 -29.88 -8.44
CA PRO A 184 8.04 -28.96 -9.15
C PRO A 184 7.86 -27.60 -8.44
N ASN A 185 8.07 -27.59 -7.13
CA ASN A 185 7.91 -26.41 -6.26
C ASN A 185 9.22 -25.64 -6.05
N ALA A 186 10.34 -26.05 -6.68
CA ALA A 186 11.62 -25.40 -6.51
C ALA A 186 11.55 -23.88 -6.69
N GLY A 187 12.04 -23.16 -5.70
CA GLY A 187 12.01 -21.68 -5.63
C GLY A 187 10.84 -21.09 -4.89
N ASN A 188 9.75 -21.84 -4.67
CA ASN A 188 8.67 -21.46 -3.76
C ASN A 188 9.10 -21.67 -2.30
N VAL A 189 8.28 -21.28 -1.34
CA VAL A 189 8.65 -21.17 0.07
C VAL A 189 7.55 -21.78 0.93
N VAL A 190 7.90 -22.57 1.94
CA VAL A 190 7.01 -23.01 3.00
C VAL A 190 6.79 -21.86 3.97
N LEU A 191 5.52 -21.51 4.25
CA LEU A 191 5.20 -20.33 5.05
C LEU A 191 5.56 -20.50 6.53
N TRP A 192 5.24 -21.65 7.13
CA TRP A 192 5.29 -21.81 8.58
C TRP A 192 6.31 -22.84 9.08
N MET A 193 6.92 -22.50 10.22
CA MET A 193 7.80 -23.41 10.97
C MET A 193 7.40 -23.44 12.45
N GLN A 194 7.44 -24.63 13.05
CA GLN A 194 7.20 -24.86 14.48
C GLN A 194 8.42 -24.48 15.34
N PRO A 195 8.25 -24.32 16.67
CA PRO A 195 9.38 -23.98 17.57
C PRO A 195 10.53 -25.02 17.55
N ASP A 196 10.26 -26.26 17.19
CA ASP A 196 11.26 -27.31 17.08
C ASP A 196 11.96 -27.37 15.71
N GLY A 197 11.67 -26.44 14.80
CA GLY A 197 12.21 -26.38 13.45
C GLY A 197 11.48 -27.27 12.44
N THR A 198 10.40 -27.94 12.81
CA THR A 198 9.58 -28.72 11.89
C THR A 198 8.78 -27.77 10.98
N LEU A 199 8.84 -28.00 9.66
CA LEU A 199 8.05 -27.26 8.69
C LEU A 199 6.56 -27.65 8.77
N ASN A 200 5.67 -26.67 8.60
CA ASN A 200 4.24 -26.90 8.49
C ASN A 200 3.75 -26.39 7.11
N PRO A 201 3.73 -27.25 6.07
CA PRO A 201 3.40 -26.85 4.71
C PRO A 201 1.92 -26.53 4.50
N SER A 202 1.02 -27.08 5.34
CA SER A 202 -0.44 -26.89 5.28
C SER A 202 -0.99 -26.59 6.67
N ALA A 203 -1.09 -25.29 7.01
CA ALA A 203 -1.53 -24.83 8.32
C ALA A 203 -3.07 -24.71 8.43
N GLU A 204 -3.60 -24.74 9.64
CA GLU A 204 -4.98 -24.37 9.94
C GLU A 204 -5.04 -22.97 10.62
N PRO A 205 -5.73 -21.98 10.04
CA PRO A 205 -6.45 -22.01 8.75
C PRO A 205 -5.50 -22.17 7.57
N VAL A 206 -5.98 -22.81 6.50
CA VAL A 206 -5.20 -23.08 5.29
C VAL A 206 -4.81 -21.77 4.61
N GLU A 207 -3.51 -21.60 4.38
CA GLU A 207 -2.99 -20.49 3.61
C GLU A 207 -2.93 -20.87 2.11
N LEU A 208 -3.27 -19.94 1.23
CA LEU A 208 -3.20 -20.21 -0.20
C LEU A 208 -1.88 -19.72 -0.80
N PRO A 209 -1.21 -20.51 -1.64
CA PRO A 209 -1.55 -21.87 -2.10
C PRO A 209 -1.39 -22.92 -1.00
N ASP A 210 -2.05 -24.07 -1.15
CA ASP A 210 -1.96 -25.19 -0.22
C ASP A 210 -1.49 -26.48 -0.95
N PRO A 211 -0.33 -27.08 -0.61
CA PRO A 211 0.68 -26.61 0.37
C PRO A 211 1.22 -25.21 0.05
N SER A 212 1.69 -24.51 1.09
CA SER A 212 2.12 -23.12 0.98
C SER A 212 3.28 -22.86 0.01
N ASP A 213 4.01 -23.88 -0.41
CA ASP A 213 5.06 -23.85 -1.44
C ASP A 213 4.58 -24.33 -2.82
N SER A 214 3.28 -24.65 -3.02
CA SER A 214 2.80 -25.23 -4.27
C SER A 214 2.51 -24.23 -5.39
N GLY A 215 2.65 -22.91 -5.12
CA GLY A 215 2.37 -21.86 -6.10
C GLY A 215 2.94 -20.50 -5.71
N PRO A 216 2.66 -19.47 -6.51
CA PRO A 216 3.07 -18.10 -6.21
C PRO A 216 2.37 -17.60 -4.95
N SER A 217 3.05 -16.75 -4.18
CA SER A 217 2.56 -16.31 -2.87
C SER A 217 3.20 -14.98 -2.45
N TYR A 218 2.64 -14.33 -1.42
CA TYR A 218 3.26 -13.16 -0.79
C TYR A 218 4.62 -13.48 -0.18
N TRP A 219 4.76 -14.67 0.45
CA TRP A 219 6.03 -15.08 1.04
C TRP A 219 7.09 -15.40 0.00
N LEU A 220 6.74 -15.84 -1.21
CA LEU A 220 7.67 -15.90 -2.33
C LEU A 220 8.16 -14.48 -2.71
N ALA A 221 7.27 -13.51 -2.82
CA ALA A 221 7.60 -12.13 -3.15
C ALA A 221 8.56 -11.51 -2.12
N ARG A 222 8.27 -11.67 -0.83
CA ARG A 222 9.09 -11.20 0.29
C ARG A 222 10.44 -11.91 0.36
N THR A 223 10.48 -13.20 0.01
CA THR A 223 11.74 -13.94 -0.10
C THR A 223 12.62 -13.35 -1.22
N ILE A 224 12.04 -13.00 -2.36
CA ILE A 224 12.78 -12.32 -3.45
C ILE A 224 13.30 -10.96 -2.97
N TRP A 225 12.49 -10.22 -2.20
CA TRP A 225 12.92 -8.94 -1.61
C TRP A 225 14.14 -9.13 -0.73
N ALA A 226 14.08 -10.00 0.27
CA ALA A 226 15.18 -10.24 1.20
C ALA A 226 16.44 -10.79 0.53
N LEU A 227 16.31 -11.73 -0.42
CA LEU A 227 17.45 -12.32 -1.14
C LEU A 227 18.12 -11.28 -2.05
N GLY A 228 17.37 -10.40 -2.70
CA GLY A 228 17.90 -9.34 -3.55
C GLY A 228 18.69 -8.31 -2.77
N GLU A 229 18.13 -7.76 -1.69
CA GLU A 229 18.86 -6.83 -0.79
C GLU A 229 20.03 -7.54 -0.08
N GLY A 230 19.84 -8.81 0.32
CA GLY A 230 20.90 -9.61 0.91
C GLY A 230 22.10 -9.78 0.00
N TYR A 231 21.88 -10.13 -1.27
CA TYR A 231 22.96 -10.19 -2.26
C TYR A 231 23.70 -8.85 -2.37
N ALA A 232 22.94 -7.76 -2.53
CA ALA A 232 23.52 -6.44 -2.69
C ALA A 232 24.38 -6.02 -1.48
N ALA A 233 23.96 -6.35 -0.26
CA ALA A 233 24.69 -6.01 0.95
C ALA A 233 25.93 -6.90 1.19
N PHE A 234 25.85 -8.20 0.86
CA PHE A 234 26.94 -9.16 1.14
C PHE A 234 27.96 -9.32 0.01
N GLN A 235 27.70 -8.85 -1.23
CA GLN A 235 28.55 -9.11 -2.41
C GLN A 235 30.06 -8.80 -2.20
N ASP A 236 30.37 -7.74 -1.45
CA ASP A 236 31.74 -7.32 -1.14
C ASP A 236 32.19 -7.79 0.26
N ALA A 237 31.25 -7.94 1.21
CA ALA A 237 31.54 -8.28 2.59
C ALA A 237 31.75 -9.79 2.81
N ASP A 238 30.97 -10.64 2.12
CA ASP A 238 31.09 -12.10 2.12
C ASP A 238 30.66 -12.64 0.74
N PRO A 239 31.59 -12.66 -0.24
CA PRO A 239 31.27 -13.12 -1.59
C PRO A 239 30.83 -14.58 -1.70
N GLU A 240 31.20 -15.44 -0.74
CA GLU A 240 30.80 -16.86 -0.73
C GLU A 240 29.32 -16.97 -0.33
N PHE A 241 28.92 -16.23 0.69
CA PHE A 241 27.52 -16.15 1.10
C PHE A 241 26.65 -15.42 0.06
N ALA A 242 27.16 -14.36 -0.55
CA ALA A 242 26.47 -13.67 -1.64
C ALA A 242 26.20 -14.59 -2.84
N ALA A 243 27.15 -15.44 -3.22
CA ALA A 243 26.96 -16.44 -4.28
C ALA A 243 25.87 -17.46 -3.91
N PHE A 244 25.80 -17.88 -2.65
CA PHE A 244 24.71 -18.72 -2.16
C PHE A 244 23.34 -18.01 -2.26
N LEU A 245 23.25 -16.73 -1.90
CA LEU A 245 22.02 -15.94 -2.03
C LEU A 245 21.61 -15.75 -3.49
N GLU A 246 22.57 -15.58 -4.40
CA GLU A 246 22.33 -15.53 -5.85
C GLU A 246 21.69 -16.82 -6.36
N ASP A 247 22.21 -18.00 -5.97
CA ASP A 247 21.64 -19.29 -6.34
C ASP A 247 20.19 -19.43 -5.81
N ARG A 248 19.91 -18.97 -4.59
CA ARG A 248 18.57 -19.00 -3.98
C ARG A 248 17.61 -18.03 -4.68
N LEU A 249 18.06 -16.83 -5.01
CA LEU A 249 17.29 -15.87 -5.78
C LEU A 249 16.96 -16.40 -7.18
N ALA A 250 17.93 -17.06 -7.84
CA ALA A 250 17.70 -17.66 -9.15
C ALA A 250 16.61 -18.75 -9.12
N LEU A 251 16.50 -19.52 -8.02
CA LEU A 251 15.40 -20.47 -7.83
C LEU A 251 14.04 -19.75 -7.76
N SER A 252 13.94 -18.67 -6.98
CA SER A 252 12.69 -17.89 -6.85
C SER A 252 12.31 -17.18 -8.15
N VAL A 253 13.28 -16.61 -8.90
CA VAL A 253 13.02 -16.03 -10.24
C VAL A 253 12.56 -17.11 -11.20
N GLY A 254 13.14 -18.33 -11.14
CA GLY A 254 12.69 -19.47 -11.92
C GLY A 254 11.26 -19.91 -11.57
N ALA A 255 10.85 -19.80 -10.31
CA ALA A 255 9.45 -20.02 -9.90
C ALA A 255 8.51 -18.96 -10.49
N LEU A 256 8.89 -17.67 -10.43
CA LEU A 256 8.15 -16.60 -11.09
C LEU A 256 7.96 -16.86 -12.59
N ASP A 257 9.02 -17.20 -13.30
CA ASP A 257 8.98 -17.46 -14.75
C ASP A 257 7.99 -18.58 -15.09
N ARG A 258 7.96 -19.65 -14.29
CA ARG A 258 7.09 -20.80 -14.53
C ARG A 258 5.62 -20.54 -14.19
N GLN A 259 5.34 -19.74 -13.15
CA GLN A 259 4.03 -19.67 -12.52
C GLN A 259 3.30 -18.34 -12.80
N VAL A 260 4.04 -17.26 -12.98
CA VAL A 260 3.52 -15.89 -13.09
C VAL A 260 3.84 -15.29 -14.45
N LEU A 261 5.13 -15.18 -14.78
CA LEU A 261 5.59 -14.47 -15.97
C LEU A 261 5.37 -15.25 -17.28
N VAL A 262 5.01 -16.53 -17.20
CA VAL A 262 4.51 -17.29 -18.34
C VAL A 262 3.29 -16.64 -19.00
N ASN A 263 2.50 -15.88 -18.23
CA ASN A 263 1.32 -15.13 -18.70
C ASN A 263 1.65 -13.68 -19.12
N TYR A 264 2.94 -13.30 -19.18
CA TYR A 264 3.31 -11.93 -19.54
C TYR A 264 2.75 -11.50 -20.89
N GLY A 265 2.06 -10.32 -20.85
CA GLY A 265 1.36 -9.76 -22.01
C GLY A 265 -0.06 -10.27 -22.20
N GLU A 266 -0.53 -11.22 -21.39
CA GLU A 266 -1.93 -11.62 -21.33
C GLU A 266 -2.72 -10.67 -20.41
N TRP A 267 -3.94 -10.38 -20.82
CA TRP A 267 -4.80 -9.44 -20.13
C TRP A 267 -6.14 -10.08 -19.81
N ALA A 268 -6.61 -9.83 -18.63
CA ALA A 268 -7.97 -10.14 -18.20
C ALA A 268 -8.82 -8.87 -18.09
N GLU A 269 -10.07 -9.05 -17.73
CA GLU A 269 -11.01 -7.98 -17.39
C GLU A 269 -11.53 -8.22 -15.98
N SER A 270 -11.67 -7.18 -15.18
CA SER A 270 -12.29 -7.20 -13.85
C SER A 270 -13.24 -6.02 -13.76
N ASP A 271 -14.53 -6.28 -13.69
CA ASP A 271 -15.60 -5.28 -13.65
C ASP A 271 -15.44 -4.14 -14.66
N GLY A 272 -15.14 -4.49 -15.92
CA GLY A 272 -14.94 -3.57 -17.02
C GLY A 272 -13.57 -2.86 -17.01
N MET A 273 -12.67 -3.19 -16.08
CA MET A 273 -11.29 -2.72 -16.07
C MET A 273 -10.38 -3.78 -16.69
N ARG A 274 -9.53 -3.38 -17.63
CA ARG A 274 -8.50 -4.26 -18.19
C ARG A 274 -7.34 -4.38 -17.20
N VAL A 275 -7.01 -5.63 -16.79
CA VAL A 275 -6.00 -5.93 -15.78
C VAL A 275 -4.95 -6.92 -16.30
N PRO A 276 -3.69 -6.87 -15.82
CA PRO A 276 -2.64 -7.80 -16.22
C PRO A 276 -2.85 -9.18 -15.57
N SER A 277 -2.55 -10.27 -16.31
CA SER A 277 -2.62 -11.64 -15.80
C SER A 277 -1.26 -12.19 -15.35
N TRP A 278 -0.27 -11.34 -15.08
CA TRP A 278 1.11 -11.72 -14.73
C TRP A 278 1.60 -11.06 -13.44
N LEU A 279 0.71 -10.85 -12.49
CA LEU A 279 1.04 -10.41 -11.14
C LEU A 279 1.10 -11.61 -10.19
N ILE A 280 1.94 -11.56 -9.18
CA ILE A 280 2.02 -12.59 -8.14
C ILE A 280 0.68 -12.61 -7.40
N VAL A 281 -0.02 -13.73 -7.38
CA VAL A 281 -1.38 -13.92 -6.80
C VAL A 281 -2.39 -12.84 -7.21
N ASP A 282 -2.30 -12.39 -8.47
CA ASP A 282 -3.07 -11.25 -9.01
C ASP A 282 -2.85 -9.93 -8.24
N GLY A 283 -1.82 -9.85 -7.40
CA GLY A 283 -1.50 -8.75 -6.50
C GLY A 283 -0.40 -7.82 -7.06
N ALA A 284 -0.73 -6.55 -7.27
CA ALA A 284 0.26 -5.52 -7.53
C ALA A 284 1.10 -5.23 -6.27
N ASP A 285 0.51 -5.36 -5.09
CA ASP A 285 1.14 -5.25 -3.78
C ASP A 285 2.19 -6.36 -3.54
N ALA A 286 1.82 -7.63 -3.73
CA ALA A 286 2.76 -8.74 -3.67
C ALA A 286 3.89 -8.58 -4.70
N SER A 287 3.54 -8.23 -5.94
CA SER A 287 4.52 -8.00 -7.01
C SER A 287 5.46 -6.84 -6.71
N ALA A 288 5.00 -5.81 -5.98
CA ALA A 288 5.82 -4.67 -5.58
C ALA A 288 6.95 -5.09 -4.64
N GLU A 289 6.69 -5.94 -3.65
CA GLU A 289 7.71 -6.43 -2.73
C GLU A 289 8.80 -7.23 -3.48
N ALA A 290 8.43 -8.06 -4.46
CA ALA A 290 9.41 -8.73 -5.31
C ALA A 290 10.24 -7.74 -6.16
N VAL A 291 9.61 -6.70 -6.71
CA VAL A 291 10.30 -5.67 -7.52
C VAL A 291 11.36 -4.93 -6.70
N LEU A 292 11.12 -4.62 -5.41
CA LEU A 292 12.11 -3.97 -4.54
C LEU A 292 13.39 -4.82 -4.44
N GLY A 293 13.26 -6.12 -4.21
CA GLY A 293 14.44 -7.02 -4.16
C GLY A 293 15.16 -7.18 -5.50
N LEU A 294 14.38 -7.29 -6.58
CA LEU A 294 14.93 -7.37 -7.93
C LEU A 294 15.64 -6.06 -8.32
N ALA A 295 15.14 -4.89 -7.90
CA ALA A 295 15.80 -3.61 -8.13
C ALA A 295 17.16 -3.55 -7.42
N ALA A 296 17.23 -3.91 -6.14
CA ALA A 296 18.48 -3.99 -5.39
C ALA A 296 19.49 -4.98 -6.05
N ARG A 297 19.01 -6.14 -6.49
CA ARG A 297 19.83 -7.11 -7.21
C ARG A 297 20.39 -6.57 -8.52
N VAL A 298 19.54 -5.94 -9.34
CA VAL A 298 19.94 -5.41 -10.67
C VAL A 298 20.85 -4.20 -10.54
N GLU A 299 20.66 -3.37 -9.52
CA GLU A 299 21.57 -2.26 -9.23
C GLU A 299 22.96 -2.78 -8.84
N ALA A 300 23.04 -3.78 -7.95
CA ALA A 300 24.28 -4.41 -7.52
C ALA A 300 24.97 -5.22 -8.66
N GLN A 301 24.19 -5.87 -9.53
CA GLN A 301 24.67 -6.68 -10.64
C GLN A 301 23.91 -6.38 -11.95
N PRO A 302 24.27 -5.32 -12.67
CA PRO A 302 23.56 -4.91 -13.90
C PRO A 302 23.59 -5.94 -15.04
N ALA A 303 24.47 -6.94 -14.96
CA ALA A 303 24.57 -8.03 -15.94
C ALA A 303 23.53 -9.13 -15.72
N ASP A 304 22.82 -9.14 -14.60
CA ASP A 304 21.75 -10.10 -14.31
C ASP A 304 20.50 -9.78 -15.15
N THR A 305 20.44 -10.40 -16.32
CA THR A 305 19.34 -10.18 -17.27
C THR A 305 18.05 -10.85 -16.86
N ALA A 306 18.10 -11.94 -16.08
CA ALA A 306 16.92 -12.66 -15.61
C ALA A 306 16.17 -11.83 -14.58
N SER A 307 16.85 -11.35 -13.54
CA SER A 307 16.25 -10.45 -12.53
C SER A 307 15.76 -9.13 -13.15
N ARG A 308 16.52 -8.57 -14.10
CA ARG A 308 16.12 -7.35 -14.83
C ARG A 308 14.84 -7.55 -15.64
N ASP A 309 14.69 -8.67 -16.36
CA ASP A 309 13.51 -8.97 -17.17
C ASP A 309 12.28 -9.24 -16.30
N ALA A 310 12.45 -9.99 -15.21
CA ALA A 310 11.38 -10.22 -14.22
C ALA A 310 10.92 -8.92 -13.58
N MET A 311 11.85 -8.07 -13.10
CA MET A 311 11.56 -6.74 -12.54
C MET A 311 10.76 -5.87 -13.53
N ARG A 312 11.22 -5.78 -14.78
CA ARG A 312 10.54 -4.97 -15.81
C ARG A 312 9.11 -5.44 -16.03
N LYS A 313 8.90 -6.76 -16.20
CA LYS A 313 7.56 -7.34 -16.44
C LYS A 313 6.62 -7.10 -15.26
N LEU A 314 7.07 -7.33 -14.03
CA LEU A 314 6.25 -7.08 -12.84
C LEU A 314 5.95 -5.58 -12.70
N ALA A 315 6.93 -4.69 -12.90
CA ALA A 315 6.72 -3.24 -12.83
C ALA A 315 5.71 -2.74 -13.88
N GLU A 316 5.77 -3.26 -15.11
CA GLU A 316 4.76 -2.96 -16.15
C GLU A 316 3.35 -3.44 -15.73
N GLY A 317 3.24 -4.60 -15.07
CA GLY A 317 1.98 -5.09 -14.51
C GLY A 317 1.46 -4.20 -13.38
N ILE A 318 2.32 -3.82 -12.43
CA ILE A 318 1.97 -2.90 -11.33
C ILE A 318 1.52 -1.55 -11.89
N ALA A 319 2.24 -0.99 -12.85
CA ALA A 319 1.88 0.30 -13.47
C ALA A 319 0.51 0.26 -14.15
N ALA A 320 0.13 -0.88 -14.72
CA ALA A 320 -1.18 -1.08 -15.34
C ALA A 320 -2.35 -1.12 -14.33
N MET A 321 -2.08 -1.27 -13.04
CA MET A 321 -3.08 -1.21 -11.98
C MET A 321 -3.39 0.22 -11.49
N SER A 322 -2.70 1.24 -12.02
CA SER A 322 -3.04 2.64 -11.76
C SER A 322 -4.38 2.99 -12.41
N ALA A 323 -5.25 3.65 -11.66
CA ALA A 323 -6.59 3.98 -12.14
C ALA A 323 -7.10 5.31 -11.56
N GLY A 324 -8.23 5.77 -12.09
CA GLY A 324 -8.91 6.97 -11.62
C GLY A 324 -8.22 8.26 -12.04
N SER A 325 -8.58 9.34 -11.37
CA SER A 325 -8.08 10.69 -11.63
C SER A 325 -8.33 11.58 -10.40
N VAL A 326 -7.94 12.85 -10.47
CA VAL A 326 -8.28 13.84 -9.41
C VAL A 326 -9.77 13.83 -9.03
N GLN A 327 -10.66 13.43 -9.95
CA GLN A 327 -12.11 13.46 -9.75
C GLN A 327 -12.79 12.10 -9.65
N SER A 328 -12.12 11.03 -9.99
CA SER A 328 -12.71 9.70 -10.03
C SER A 328 -11.90 8.68 -9.24
N TRP A 329 -12.61 7.81 -8.55
CA TRP A 329 -12.05 6.66 -7.87
C TRP A 329 -11.11 5.84 -8.79
N PRO A 330 -9.98 5.39 -8.31
CA PRO A 330 -9.38 5.51 -6.97
C PRO A 330 -8.45 6.72 -6.79
N TYR A 331 -8.74 7.85 -7.41
CA TYR A 331 -8.04 9.13 -7.24
C TYR A 331 -6.56 9.09 -7.58
N GLY A 332 -6.19 8.26 -8.56
CA GLY A 332 -4.81 8.07 -9.00
C GLY A 332 -4.01 7.04 -8.21
N ALA A 333 -4.64 6.31 -7.29
CA ALA A 333 -3.99 5.20 -6.60
C ALA A 333 -3.61 4.06 -7.56
N VAL A 334 -2.56 3.33 -7.22
CA VAL A 334 -2.28 2.03 -7.79
C VAL A 334 -3.09 1.01 -6.99
N LEU A 335 -4.03 0.30 -7.66
CA LEU A 335 -4.87 -0.70 -7.01
C LEU A 335 -4.06 -1.95 -6.68
N PRO A 336 -4.25 -2.56 -5.49
CA PRO A 336 -3.42 -3.67 -5.03
C PRO A 336 -3.77 -5.01 -5.70
N TRP A 337 -5.03 -5.23 -6.12
CA TRP A 337 -5.50 -6.55 -6.53
C TRP A 337 -6.25 -6.52 -7.87
N ALA A 338 -5.82 -7.32 -8.84
CA ALA A 338 -6.38 -7.33 -10.18
C ALA A 338 -7.83 -7.85 -10.25
N GLN A 339 -8.27 -8.60 -9.25
CA GLN A 339 -9.63 -9.11 -9.18
C GLN A 339 -10.65 -8.11 -8.60
N SER A 340 -10.21 -6.94 -8.11
CA SER A 340 -11.11 -5.89 -7.61
C SER A 340 -10.69 -4.49 -8.06
N ARG A 341 -11.58 -3.77 -8.71
CA ARG A 341 -11.40 -2.35 -9.01
C ARG A 341 -11.95 -1.42 -7.92
N SER A 342 -12.60 -1.95 -6.92
CA SER A 342 -13.23 -1.19 -5.82
C SER A 342 -12.41 -1.21 -4.53
N MET A 343 -11.40 -2.07 -4.42
CA MET A 343 -10.60 -2.23 -3.22
C MET A 343 -9.25 -1.51 -3.32
N TRP A 344 -8.91 -0.78 -2.27
CA TRP A 344 -7.56 -0.34 -1.97
C TRP A 344 -7.28 -0.56 -0.48
N HIS A 345 -6.06 -0.97 -0.13
CA HIS A 345 -5.65 -1.16 1.26
C HIS A 345 -4.25 -0.58 1.53
N ALA A 346 -4.01 -0.19 2.79
CA ALA A 346 -2.75 0.46 3.17
C ALA A 346 -1.60 -0.54 3.38
N TRP A 347 -1.89 -1.72 3.98
CA TRP A 347 -0.88 -2.75 4.20
C TRP A 347 -0.33 -3.25 2.86
N GLY A 348 0.98 -3.53 2.78
CA GLY A 348 1.62 -3.99 1.55
C GLY A 348 1.60 -2.99 0.38
N SER A 349 1.04 -1.78 0.56
CA SER A 349 0.87 -0.82 -0.54
C SER A 349 2.17 -0.12 -0.93
N GLN A 350 3.21 -0.92 -1.23
CA GLN A 350 4.53 -0.44 -1.69
C GLN A 350 4.64 -0.30 -3.22
N MET A 351 3.52 -0.41 -3.95
CA MET A 351 3.50 -0.28 -5.41
C MET A 351 4.18 1.01 -5.91
N PRO A 352 3.93 2.20 -5.31
CA PRO A 352 4.64 3.40 -5.72
C PRO A 352 6.15 3.34 -5.47
N ALA A 353 6.61 2.72 -4.37
CA ALA A 353 8.03 2.53 -4.11
C ALA A 353 8.68 1.65 -5.19
N ALA A 354 8.06 0.49 -5.46
CA ALA A 354 8.53 -0.44 -6.47
C ALA A 354 8.63 0.18 -7.87
N LEU A 355 7.61 0.97 -8.26
CA LEU A 355 7.61 1.66 -9.56
C LEU A 355 8.68 2.76 -9.63
N ALA A 356 8.86 3.51 -8.55
CA ALA A 356 9.88 4.55 -8.47
C ALA A 356 11.30 3.96 -8.60
N GLU A 357 11.61 2.92 -7.85
CA GLU A 357 12.90 2.24 -7.90
C GLU A 357 13.13 1.55 -9.25
N ALA A 358 12.13 0.81 -9.76
CA ALA A 358 12.23 0.18 -11.08
C ALA A 358 12.46 1.23 -12.18
N SER A 359 11.82 2.40 -12.12
CA SER A 359 12.01 3.48 -13.09
C SER A 359 13.45 3.97 -13.16
N VAL A 360 14.10 4.10 -11.98
CA VAL A 360 15.50 4.52 -11.87
C VAL A 360 16.45 3.43 -12.38
N VAL A 361 16.29 2.20 -11.89
CA VAL A 361 17.19 1.07 -12.24
C VAL A 361 17.08 0.66 -13.70
N LEU A 362 15.88 0.75 -14.30
CA LEU A 362 15.65 0.46 -15.72
C LEU A 362 15.95 1.66 -16.63
N GLY A 363 16.01 2.88 -16.09
CA GLY A 363 16.10 4.11 -16.87
C GLY A 363 14.82 4.40 -17.65
N ASP A 364 13.66 3.97 -17.14
CA ASP A 364 12.35 4.16 -17.77
C ASP A 364 11.46 5.06 -16.90
N PRO A 365 11.41 6.38 -17.17
CA PRO A 365 10.65 7.32 -16.37
C PRO A 365 9.12 7.11 -16.47
N ALA A 366 8.62 6.40 -17.49
CA ALA A 366 7.18 6.15 -17.63
C ALA A 366 6.66 5.26 -16.51
N LEU A 367 7.50 4.39 -15.93
CA LEU A 367 7.13 3.56 -14.78
C LEU A 367 6.88 4.38 -13.50
N ALA A 368 7.48 5.58 -13.39
CA ALA A 368 7.26 6.44 -12.23
C ALA A 368 5.94 7.23 -12.30
N GLU A 369 5.32 7.41 -13.48
CA GLU A 369 4.11 8.23 -13.62
C GLU A 369 2.95 7.78 -12.71
N PRO A 370 2.60 6.47 -12.61
CA PRO A 370 1.58 6.01 -11.67
C PRO A 370 1.95 6.25 -10.21
N ALA A 371 3.21 6.06 -9.84
CA ALA A 371 3.70 6.31 -8.48
C ALA A 371 3.60 7.78 -8.09
N ILE A 372 3.89 8.69 -9.02
CA ILE A 372 3.76 10.14 -8.84
C ILE A 372 2.28 10.52 -8.62
N MET A 373 1.35 9.95 -9.41
CA MET A 373 -0.08 10.22 -9.24
C MET A 373 -0.61 9.72 -7.90
N ASP A 374 -0.19 8.52 -7.46
CA ASP A 374 -0.51 7.99 -6.13
C ASP A 374 0.03 8.92 -5.02
N ALA A 375 1.27 9.36 -5.12
CA ALA A 375 1.91 10.23 -4.15
C ALA A 375 1.29 11.65 -4.12
N ALA A 376 0.96 12.23 -5.29
CA ALA A 376 0.52 13.63 -5.39
C ALA A 376 -0.99 13.82 -5.16
N VAL A 377 -1.82 12.84 -5.54
CA VAL A 377 -3.28 12.98 -5.55
C VAL A 377 -3.94 12.05 -4.53
N PHE A 378 -3.63 10.75 -4.58
CA PHE A 378 -4.26 9.80 -3.67
C PHE A 378 -3.75 9.96 -2.24
N THR A 379 -2.44 10.03 -2.01
CA THR A 379 -1.89 10.14 -0.66
C THR A 379 -2.39 11.39 0.09
N PRO A 380 -2.41 12.61 -0.47
CA PRO A 380 -3.05 13.75 0.20
C PRO A 380 -4.53 13.57 0.48
N THR A 381 -5.28 12.88 -0.41
CA THR A 381 -6.68 12.53 -0.16
C THR A 381 -6.81 11.58 1.04
N LEU A 382 -5.98 10.54 1.11
CA LEU A 382 -5.92 9.58 2.21
C LEU A 382 -5.60 10.27 3.55
N LEU A 383 -4.52 11.07 3.58
CA LEU A 383 -4.07 11.78 4.79
C LEU A 383 -5.14 12.72 5.34
N THR A 384 -5.84 13.44 4.46
CA THR A 384 -6.89 14.39 4.85
C THR A 384 -8.22 13.72 5.19
N ALA A 385 -8.50 12.51 4.69
CA ALA A 385 -9.72 11.76 4.99
C ALA A 385 -9.69 11.04 6.35
N GLY A 386 -8.53 10.52 6.77
CA GLY A 386 -8.45 9.75 8.01
C GLY A 386 -7.04 9.35 8.41
N GLY A 387 -6.13 9.31 7.45
CA GLY A 387 -4.79 8.74 7.55
C GLY A 387 -4.73 7.36 6.87
N PRO A 388 -3.74 6.51 7.20
CA PRO A 388 -3.51 5.24 6.55
C PRO A 388 -4.51 4.18 7.03
N ASP A 389 -5.81 4.43 6.80
CA ASP A 389 -6.87 3.47 7.09
C ASP A 389 -6.61 2.17 6.34
N ASN A 390 -6.88 1.04 6.98
CA ASN A 390 -6.49 -0.29 6.52
C ASN A 390 -7.10 -0.63 5.16
N GLY A 391 -8.34 -0.22 4.90
CA GLY A 391 -8.96 -0.46 3.61
C GLY A 391 -10.09 0.47 3.20
N TRP A 392 -10.11 0.81 1.91
CA TRP A 392 -11.20 1.47 1.20
C TRP A 392 -11.82 0.46 0.21
N PHE A 393 -13.19 0.27 0.25
CA PHE A 393 -13.90 -0.78 -0.49
C PHE A 393 -15.21 -0.33 -1.18
N PRO A 394 -15.32 0.74 -1.95
CA PRO A 394 -14.38 1.84 -2.22
C PRO A 394 -14.48 2.98 -1.19
N SER A 395 -15.48 2.98 -0.32
CA SER A 395 -15.58 3.89 0.80
C SER A 395 -14.57 3.51 1.90
N PRO A 396 -14.09 4.45 2.73
CA PRO A 396 -13.17 4.15 3.82
C PRO A 396 -13.88 3.38 4.95
N THR A 397 -14.13 2.10 4.73
CA THR A 397 -14.95 1.23 5.59
C THR A 397 -14.11 0.56 6.67
N ASP A 398 -12.93 0.02 6.32
CA ASP A 398 -11.99 -0.52 7.30
C ASP A 398 -11.07 0.61 7.79
N ARG A 399 -11.46 1.23 8.89
CA ARG A 399 -10.75 2.36 9.50
C ARG A 399 -9.72 1.94 10.58
N VAL A 400 -9.42 0.67 10.71
CA VAL A 400 -8.27 0.21 11.47
C VAL A 400 -7.01 0.78 10.81
N GLN A 401 -6.00 1.16 11.60
CA GLN A 401 -4.70 1.60 11.09
C GLN A 401 -3.62 0.74 11.72
N ILE A 402 -2.76 0.15 10.93
CA ILE A 402 -1.67 -0.72 11.38
C ILE A 402 -0.30 -0.15 11.00
N ALA A 403 0.72 -0.52 11.75
CA ALA A 403 2.09 -0.06 11.52
C ALA A 403 2.55 -0.37 10.08
N TYR A 404 2.18 -1.53 9.54
CA TYR A 404 2.49 -1.92 8.17
C TYR A 404 1.94 -0.93 7.12
N GLY A 405 0.66 -0.55 7.25
CA GLY A 405 0.05 0.41 6.34
C GLY A 405 0.68 1.81 6.44
N ALA A 406 1.03 2.24 7.66
CA ALA A 406 1.70 3.51 7.88
C ALA A 406 3.10 3.55 7.24
N ASP A 407 3.91 2.50 7.45
CA ASP A 407 5.24 2.35 6.86
C ASP A 407 5.19 2.28 5.33
N SER A 408 4.29 1.47 4.75
CA SER A 408 4.17 1.33 3.30
C SER A 408 3.98 2.69 2.60
N ARG A 409 3.22 3.61 3.20
CA ARG A 409 3.09 4.98 2.69
C ARG A 409 4.34 5.82 2.86
N VAL A 410 5.08 5.68 3.99
CA VAL A 410 6.36 6.35 4.19
C VAL A 410 7.37 5.91 3.14
N GLN A 411 7.57 4.59 2.97
CA GLN A 411 8.51 4.03 2.00
C GLN A 411 8.16 4.48 0.58
N SER A 412 6.87 4.41 0.20
CA SER A 412 6.40 4.84 -1.12
C SER A 412 6.68 6.32 -1.40
N LEU A 413 6.40 7.20 -0.44
CA LEU A 413 6.65 8.65 -0.59
C LEU A 413 8.13 8.98 -0.67
N LEU A 414 8.98 8.29 0.11
CA LEU A 414 10.43 8.51 0.08
C LEU A 414 11.05 8.02 -1.22
N ALA A 415 10.66 6.84 -1.71
CA ALA A 415 11.15 6.32 -2.99
C ALA A 415 10.73 7.23 -4.17
N VAL A 416 9.49 7.72 -4.17
CA VAL A 416 9.05 8.68 -5.19
C VAL A 416 9.76 10.02 -5.05
N ALA A 417 10.05 10.49 -3.82
CA ALA A 417 10.84 11.70 -3.59
C ALA A 417 12.27 11.55 -4.13
N ASP A 418 12.92 10.42 -3.88
CA ASP A 418 14.28 10.13 -4.36
C ASP A 418 14.31 10.05 -5.90
N ALA A 419 13.35 9.37 -6.52
CA ALA A 419 13.28 9.23 -7.97
C ALA A 419 12.98 10.56 -8.70
N THR A 420 12.23 11.47 -8.07
CA THR A 420 11.79 12.74 -8.69
C THR A 420 12.58 13.97 -8.22
N GLY A 421 13.27 13.87 -7.09
CA GLY A 421 13.89 15.02 -6.40
C GLY A 421 12.87 15.95 -5.74
N SER A 422 11.64 15.51 -5.49
CA SER A 422 10.57 16.35 -4.95
C SER A 422 10.63 16.46 -3.42
N ALA A 423 10.98 17.63 -2.91
CA ALA A 423 10.89 17.96 -1.49
C ALA A 423 9.43 17.91 -0.96
N GLY A 424 8.43 18.02 -1.84
CA GLY A 424 7.02 17.90 -1.49
C GLY A 424 6.65 16.48 -1.05
N PHE A 425 7.11 15.46 -1.76
CA PHE A 425 6.88 14.08 -1.40
C PHE A 425 7.65 13.67 -0.14
N GLU A 426 8.87 14.16 0.04
CA GLU A 426 9.61 13.98 1.29
C GLU A 426 8.87 14.61 2.48
N ALA A 427 8.30 15.82 2.31
CA ALA A 427 7.50 16.44 3.36
C ALA A 427 6.23 15.65 3.69
N LEU A 428 5.54 15.09 2.69
CA LEU A 428 4.40 14.20 2.90
C LEU A 428 4.82 12.92 3.65
N ALA A 429 6.00 12.35 3.34
CA ALA A 429 6.54 11.21 4.08
C ALA A 429 6.75 11.53 5.56
N GLY A 430 7.28 12.72 5.88
CA GLY A 430 7.43 13.18 7.27
C GLY A 430 6.09 13.35 7.99
N MET A 431 5.07 13.88 7.30
CA MET A 431 3.71 13.98 7.86
C MET A 431 3.09 12.61 8.12
N GLN A 432 3.30 11.64 7.21
CA GLN A 432 2.85 10.26 7.39
C GLN A 432 3.61 9.58 8.53
N ALA A 433 4.94 9.72 8.61
CA ALA A 433 5.77 9.14 9.67
C ALA A 433 5.42 9.68 11.07
N ALA A 434 4.91 10.92 11.17
CA ALA A 434 4.42 11.50 12.41
C ALA A 434 3.30 10.68 13.09
N TRP A 435 2.65 9.77 12.34
CA TRP A 435 1.70 8.79 12.88
C TRP A 435 2.31 7.93 13.99
N PHE A 436 3.57 7.53 13.87
CA PHE A 436 4.27 6.74 14.88
C PHE A 436 4.54 7.53 16.16
N PHE A 437 4.58 8.85 16.09
CA PHE A 437 4.94 9.75 17.20
C PHE A 437 3.74 10.44 17.85
N GLY A 438 2.51 10.10 17.48
CA GLY A 438 1.29 10.62 18.10
C GLY A 438 0.40 11.46 17.19
N ALA A 439 0.84 11.85 15.98
CA ALA A 439 -0.02 12.50 15.01
C ALA A 439 -0.99 11.49 14.35
N ASN A 440 -1.73 10.79 15.17
CA ASN A 440 -2.67 9.73 14.81
C ASN A 440 -4.02 9.91 15.54
N ARG A 441 -4.94 9.00 15.36
CA ARG A 441 -6.30 9.07 15.93
C ARG A 441 -6.32 8.91 17.45
N ALA A 442 -5.33 8.21 18.05
CA ALA A 442 -5.21 8.09 19.50
C ALA A 442 -4.61 9.33 20.16
N GLY A 443 -3.84 10.15 19.44
CA GLY A 443 -3.05 11.23 20.00
C GLY A 443 -1.91 10.75 20.91
N GLU A 444 -1.51 9.47 20.80
CA GLU A 444 -0.44 8.83 21.57
C GLU A 444 0.59 8.19 20.62
N PRO A 445 1.89 8.14 21.00
CA PRO A 445 2.90 7.42 20.22
C PRO A 445 2.58 5.92 20.09
N LEU A 446 2.81 5.37 18.90
CA LEU A 446 2.76 3.94 18.63
C LEU A 446 4.15 3.30 18.55
N TYR A 447 5.19 4.09 18.50
CA TYR A 447 6.58 3.67 18.53
C TYR A 447 7.31 4.30 19.73
N ASP A 448 8.12 3.50 20.43
CA ASP A 448 8.98 3.97 21.52
C ASP A 448 10.46 3.78 21.15
N PRO A 449 11.21 4.86 20.87
CA PRO A 449 12.62 4.75 20.50
C PRO A 449 13.52 4.27 21.64
N ALA A 450 13.05 4.32 22.90
CA ALA A 450 13.83 3.82 24.04
C ALA A 450 13.84 2.29 24.12
N THR A 451 12.86 1.62 23.54
CA THR A 451 12.68 0.14 23.62
C THR A 451 12.57 -0.54 22.28
N GLY A 452 12.31 0.20 21.20
CA GLY A 452 12.02 -0.36 19.88
C GLY A 452 10.62 -0.98 19.74
N ILE A 453 9.77 -0.87 20.76
CA ILE A 453 8.40 -1.37 20.72
C ILE A 453 7.58 -0.56 19.73
N THR A 454 6.93 -1.27 18.79
CA THR A 454 5.90 -0.70 17.91
C THR A 454 4.59 -1.41 18.17
N PHE A 455 3.56 -0.71 18.64
CA PHE A 455 2.24 -1.30 18.80
C PHE A 455 1.60 -1.64 17.45
N ASP A 456 0.81 -2.73 17.40
CA ASP A 456 0.23 -3.26 16.16
C ASP A 456 -0.60 -2.23 15.40
N GLY A 457 -1.36 -1.38 16.10
CA GLY A 457 -2.12 -0.33 15.42
C GLY A 457 -3.24 0.28 16.26
N LEU A 458 -4.16 0.91 15.56
CA LEU A 458 -5.29 1.68 16.09
C LEU A 458 -6.62 1.11 15.64
N GLN A 459 -7.58 1.02 16.54
CA GLN A 459 -8.98 0.80 16.22
C GLN A 459 -9.65 2.08 15.68
N PRO A 460 -10.82 1.97 15.01
CA PRO A 460 -11.55 3.14 14.50
C PRO A 460 -11.90 4.20 15.56
N ASP A 461 -12.07 3.81 16.82
CA ASP A 461 -12.36 4.68 17.96
C ASP A 461 -11.10 5.30 18.59
N GLY A 462 -9.90 5.00 18.07
CA GLY A 462 -8.62 5.47 18.61
C GLY A 462 -8.02 4.56 19.69
N THR A 463 -8.67 3.45 20.04
CA THR A 463 -8.07 2.47 20.97
C THR A 463 -6.83 1.84 20.34
N ILE A 464 -5.71 1.81 21.09
CA ILE A 464 -4.46 1.21 20.65
C ILE A 464 -4.49 -0.30 20.88
N ASN A 465 -4.23 -1.10 19.84
CA ASN A 465 -3.82 -2.49 19.99
C ASN A 465 -2.36 -2.53 20.45
N ARG A 466 -2.16 -2.79 21.73
CA ARG A 466 -0.83 -2.74 22.38
C ARG A 466 -0.02 -4.03 22.24
N ASN A 467 -0.45 -5.00 21.45
CA ASN A 467 0.42 -6.08 21.03
C ASN A 467 1.56 -5.52 20.18
N SER A 468 2.64 -6.25 20.05
CA SER A 468 3.83 -5.82 19.32
C SER A 468 4.53 -7.07 18.77
N GLY A 469 3.95 -7.65 17.72
CA GLY A 469 4.47 -8.80 17.01
C GLY A 469 5.59 -8.43 16.03
N ALA A 470 6.03 -9.41 15.24
CA ALA A 470 7.08 -9.20 14.25
C ALA A 470 6.68 -8.16 13.21
N GLU A 471 5.48 -8.27 12.62
CA GLU A 471 5.03 -7.36 11.57
C GLU A 471 5.07 -5.89 12.00
N SER A 472 4.45 -5.55 13.12
CA SER A 472 4.42 -4.16 13.61
C SER A 472 5.82 -3.64 13.97
N THR A 473 6.64 -4.47 14.62
CA THR A 473 8.01 -4.14 15.00
C THR A 473 8.87 -3.88 13.77
N ILE A 474 8.83 -4.76 12.76
CA ILE A 474 9.55 -4.64 11.49
C ILE A 474 9.19 -3.34 10.79
N HIS A 475 7.90 -3.05 10.61
CA HIS A 475 7.45 -1.88 9.86
C HIS A 475 7.71 -0.56 10.62
N GLY A 476 7.63 -0.57 11.95
CA GLY A 476 8.11 0.53 12.75
C GLY A 476 9.59 0.80 12.52
N LEU A 477 10.43 -0.25 12.56
CA LEU A 477 11.88 -0.13 12.36
C LEU A 477 12.26 0.28 10.93
N LEU A 478 11.59 -0.23 9.89
CA LEU A 478 11.83 0.22 8.51
C LEU A 478 11.59 1.71 8.36
N THR A 479 10.52 2.24 8.96
CA THR A 479 10.29 3.70 9.01
C THR A 479 11.39 4.42 9.79
N MET A 480 11.79 3.92 10.96
CA MET A 480 12.83 4.59 11.77
C MET A 480 14.20 4.61 11.08
N ILE A 481 14.60 3.51 10.43
CA ILE A 481 15.84 3.45 9.64
C ILE A 481 15.80 4.48 8.49
N ALA A 482 14.67 4.58 7.79
CA ALA A 482 14.50 5.54 6.71
C ALA A 482 14.57 6.99 7.21
N LEU A 483 14.04 7.27 8.40
CA LEU A 483 14.15 8.58 9.07
C LEU A 483 15.59 8.85 9.56
N ASP A 484 16.28 7.88 10.15
CA ASP A 484 17.66 8.05 10.61
C ASP A 484 18.62 8.36 9.46
N ALA A 485 18.32 7.88 8.25
CA ALA A 485 19.03 8.27 7.03
C ALA A 485 18.75 9.73 6.61
N ARG A 486 17.72 10.40 7.18
CA ARG A 486 17.27 11.77 6.86
C ARG A 486 17.04 12.59 8.13
N PRO A 487 18.12 13.07 8.83
CA PRO A 487 18.00 13.69 10.16
C PRO A 487 17.07 14.88 10.26
N GLU A 488 16.97 15.71 9.22
CA GLU A 488 16.07 16.88 9.21
C GLU A 488 14.60 16.45 9.15
N LEU A 489 14.30 15.41 8.35
CA LEU A 489 12.97 14.80 8.26
C LEU A 489 12.62 14.09 9.57
N ALA A 490 13.54 13.32 10.15
CA ALA A 490 13.40 12.65 11.44
C ALA A 490 13.06 13.65 12.57
N ALA A 491 13.80 14.73 12.67
CA ALA A 491 13.57 15.78 13.67
C ALA A 491 12.18 16.42 13.51
N ARG A 492 11.74 16.65 12.27
CA ARG A 492 10.42 17.20 11.99
C ARG A 492 9.32 16.20 12.33
N ALA A 493 9.39 14.97 11.81
CA ALA A 493 8.37 13.93 12.00
C ALA A 493 8.18 13.60 13.50
N SER A 494 9.28 13.42 14.24
CA SER A 494 9.23 13.08 15.67
C SER A 494 8.75 14.24 16.57
N SER A 495 8.89 15.50 16.11
CA SER A 495 8.40 16.67 16.84
C SER A 495 6.91 16.95 16.65
N ILE A 496 6.28 16.37 15.62
CA ILE A 496 4.85 16.53 15.30
C ILE A 496 4.08 15.41 15.99
N THR A 497 3.25 15.77 16.98
CA THR A 497 2.58 14.78 17.83
C THR A 497 1.04 14.93 17.86
N THR A 498 0.49 15.96 17.20
CA THR A 498 -0.92 16.28 17.34
C THR A 498 -1.56 16.66 16.01
N ILE A 499 -2.75 16.15 15.76
CA ILE A 499 -3.63 16.58 14.66
C ILE A 499 -4.47 17.75 15.18
N ALA A 500 -4.18 18.97 14.72
CA ALA A 500 -4.89 20.18 15.13
C ALA A 500 -6.15 20.43 14.29
N GLU A 501 -6.12 20.05 13.00
CA GLU A 501 -7.26 20.23 12.09
C GLU A 501 -7.20 19.17 10.99
N ARG A 502 -8.34 18.63 10.62
CA ARG A 502 -8.50 17.75 9.46
C ARG A 502 -9.80 18.04 8.75
N VAL A 503 -9.74 18.35 7.46
CA VAL A 503 -10.88 18.56 6.58
C VAL A 503 -10.61 17.78 5.28
N GLY A 504 -11.41 16.78 5.01
CA GLY A 504 -11.18 15.89 3.85
C GLY A 504 -12.47 15.26 3.36
N LEU A 505 -12.35 14.08 2.78
CA LEU A 505 -13.47 13.27 2.36
C LEU A 505 -14.32 12.87 3.57
N GLU A 506 -15.63 13.10 3.45
CA GLU A 506 -16.65 12.69 4.42
C GLU A 506 -17.57 11.65 3.76
N GLN A 507 -18.16 10.81 4.58
CA GLN A 507 -19.09 9.76 4.19
C GLN A 507 -20.47 10.02 4.79
N VAL A 508 -21.51 9.95 3.95
CA VAL A 508 -22.91 10.09 4.36
C VAL A 508 -23.64 8.84 3.96
N GLU A 509 -24.03 8.03 4.94
CA GLU A 509 -24.67 6.75 4.72
C GLU A 509 -26.02 6.89 4.03
N ALA A 510 -26.37 5.97 3.12
CA ALA A 510 -27.59 6.04 2.35
C ALA A 510 -28.84 5.83 3.21
N GLU A 511 -28.75 5.01 4.24
CA GLU A 511 -29.83 4.81 5.22
C GLU A 511 -30.07 6.02 6.13
N ALA A 512 -29.12 6.97 6.18
CA ALA A 512 -29.27 8.23 6.91
C ALA A 512 -30.01 9.31 6.11
N ALA A 513 -30.67 8.96 4.98
CA ALA A 513 -31.48 9.88 4.20
C ALA A 513 -32.51 10.61 5.10
N THR A 514 -32.55 11.96 5.01
CA THR A 514 -33.47 12.79 5.80
C THR A 514 -34.92 12.70 5.31
N GLU A 515 -35.11 12.34 4.04
CA GLU A 515 -36.38 12.07 3.40
C GLU A 515 -36.18 10.98 2.34
N THR A 516 -36.99 9.93 2.37
CA THR A 516 -36.97 8.88 1.32
C THR A 516 -38.30 8.13 1.28
N ASP A 517 -38.67 7.67 0.10
CA ASP A 517 -39.72 6.67 -0.15
C ASP A 517 -39.16 5.32 -0.61
N GLY A 518 -37.84 5.15 -0.52
CA GLY A 518 -37.13 3.91 -0.79
C GLY A 518 -37.13 2.92 0.37
N ALA A 519 -36.53 1.78 0.16
CA ALA A 519 -36.42 0.70 1.14
C ALA A 519 -34.98 0.55 1.61
N VAL A 520 -34.76 0.52 2.92
CA VAL A 520 -33.46 0.20 3.53
C VAL A 520 -33.34 -1.30 3.73
N ALA A 521 -32.20 -1.86 3.37
CA ALA A 521 -31.86 -3.26 3.58
C ALA A 521 -30.40 -3.35 4.11
N THR A 522 -30.14 -4.35 4.96
CA THR A 522 -28.78 -4.63 5.44
C THR A 522 -28.28 -5.85 4.69
N PRO A 523 -27.44 -5.67 3.64
CA PRO A 523 -26.81 -6.76 2.93
C PRO A 523 -25.73 -7.43 3.79
N GLU A 524 -25.23 -8.59 3.34
CA GLU A 524 -23.98 -9.13 3.85
C GLU A 524 -22.85 -8.14 3.53
N ALA A 525 -22.03 -7.79 4.55
CA ALA A 525 -21.10 -6.67 4.42
C ALA A 525 -20.07 -6.89 3.31
N TRP A 526 -19.40 -8.06 3.29
CA TRP A 526 -18.39 -8.41 2.30
C TRP A 526 -18.99 -9.08 1.07
N THR A 527 -18.73 -8.52 -0.10
CA THR A 527 -19.25 -9.08 -1.37
C THR A 527 -18.31 -10.07 -2.05
N GLY A 528 -17.06 -10.21 -1.57
CA GLY A 528 -15.96 -10.92 -2.23
C GLY A 528 -14.90 -9.99 -2.84
N GLU A 529 -15.22 -8.71 -3.04
CA GLU A 529 -14.31 -7.70 -3.59
C GLU A 529 -14.59 -6.27 -3.14
N SER A 530 -15.81 -6.02 -2.63
CA SER A 530 -16.26 -4.73 -2.09
C SER A 530 -16.80 -4.94 -0.67
N LEU A 531 -16.90 -3.86 0.09
CA LEU A 531 -17.46 -3.90 1.43
C LEU A 531 -18.51 -2.81 1.57
N TRP A 532 -19.77 -3.21 1.86
CA TRP A 532 -20.81 -2.27 2.22
C TRP A 532 -20.46 -1.51 3.49
N SER A 533 -20.66 -0.19 3.50
CA SER A 533 -20.30 0.64 4.65
C SER A 533 -21.33 0.59 5.78
N GLY A 534 -22.51 0.02 5.51
CA GLY A 534 -23.61 -0.09 6.46
C GLY A 534 -24.79 -0.81 5.85
N SER A 535 -25.96 -0.17 5.86
CA SER A 535 -27.15 -0.62 5.16
C SER A 535 -27.25 0.05 3.79
N SER A 536 -27.89 -0.61 2.84
CA SER A 536 -28.15 -0.03 1.52
C SER A 536 -29.54 0.61 1.44
N LEU A 537 -29.68 1.65 0.61
CA LEU A 537 -30.94 2.25 0.23
C LEU A 537 -31.31 1.87 -1.20
N SER A 538 -32.43 1.18 -1.39
CA SER A 538 -32.97 0.80 -2.69
C SER A 538 -34.07 1.75 -3.12
N LEU A 539 -33.93 2.37 -4.31
CA LEU A 539 -34.87 3.32 -4.89
C LEU A 539 -35.29 2.82 -6.29
N SER A 540 -36.58 2.56 -6.47
CA SER A 540 -37.16 2.20 -7.77
C SER A 540 -37.56 3.44 -8.58
N ALA A 541 -37.86 3.27 -9.87
CA ALA A 541 -38.33 4.34 -10.74
C ALA A 541 -39.50 5.15 -10.13
N GLY A 542 -39.35 6.46 -10.08
CA GLY A 542 -40.30 7.41 -9.47
C GLY A 542 -40.04 7.67 -7.98
N GLN A 543 -39.19 6.91 -7.32
CA GLN A 543 -38.80 7.13 -5.93
C GLN A 543 -37.65 8.13 -5.80
N HIS A 544 -37.44 8.63 -4.59
CA HIS A 544 -36.44 9.65 -4.28
C HIS A 544 -35.82 9.48 -2.90
N ALA A 545 -34.68 10.15 -2.71
CA ALA A 545 -34.12 10.39 -1.37
C ALA A 545 -33.43 11.75 -1.30
N THR A 546 -33.38 12.31 -0.09
CA THR A 546 -32.69 13.57 0.23
C THR A 546 -31.72 13.32 1.38
N PHE A 547 -30.48 13.81 1.24
CA PHE A 547 -29.39 13.64 2.18
C PHE A 547 -28.94 15.01 2.69
N ASP A 548 -28.67 15.11 3.99
CA ASP A 548 -27.96 16.23 4.59
C ASP A 548 -26.45 15.94 4.55
N ILE A 549 -25.72 16.73 3.78
CA ILE A 549 -24.26 16.64 3.66
C ILE A 549 -23.54 17.70 4.49
N GLY A 550 -24.25 18.37 5.42
CA GLY A 550 -23.75 19.51 6.17
C GLY A 550 -23.50 20.74 5.32
N SER A 551 -23.37 21.89 5.94
CA SER A 551 -23.03 23.14 5.25
C SER A 551 -21.52 23.35 5.23
N ALA A 552 -20.96 23.81 4.09
CA ALA A 552 -19.57 24.16 3.94
C ALA A 552 -19.38 25.51 3.23
N ASP A 553 -18.30 26.19 3.54
CA ASP A 553 -17.92 27.48 2.94
C ASP A 553 -17.25 27.35 1.57
N GLN A 554 -17.04 26.12 1.10
CA GLN A 554 -16.42 25.78 -0.18
C GLN A 554 -17.28 24.83 -1.03
N ARG A 555 -16.92 24.67 -2.30
CA ARG A 555 -17.54 23.67 -3.18
C ARG A 555 -17.10 22.27 -2.78
N ARG A 556 -17.98 21.28 -3.05
CA ARG A 556 -17.73 19.88 -2.75
C ARG A 556 -18.17 18.99 -3.90
N TRP A 557 -17.38 17.98 -4.24
CA TRP A 557 -17.82 16.87 -5.06
C TRP A 557 -18.70 15.95 -4.23
N VAL A 558 -19.71 15.39 -4.86
CA VAL A 558 -20.53 14.31 -4.30
C VAL A 558 -20.45 13.14 -5.25
N GLU A 559 -20.06 12.00 -4.72
CA GLU A 559 -19.86 10.78 -5.46
C GLU A 559 -20.72 9.68 -4.83
N PRO A 560 -21.92 9.37 -5.38
CA PRO A 560 -22.71 8.25 -4.94
C PRO A 560 -21.96 6.93 -5.13
N VAL A 561 -21.90 6.09 -4.10
CA VAL A 561 -21.38 4.73 -4.16
C VAL A 561 -22.55 3.81 -4.44
N VAL A 562 -22.55 3.23 -5.63
CA VAL A 562 -23.69 2.47 -6.15
C VAL A 562 -23.31 1.03 -6.38
N TRP A 563 -24.21 0.13 -6.03
CA TRP A 563 -24.10 -1.30 -6.34
C TRP A 563 -24.56 -1.58 -7.78
N SER A 564 -23.61 -1.96 -8.62
CA SER A 564 -23.79 -2.21 -10.04
C SER A 564 -23.85 -3.73 -10.30
N ALA A 565 -25.05 -4.30 -10.32
CA ALA A 565 -25.26 -5.76 -10.44
C ALA A 565 -26.27 -6.19 -11.51
N THR A 566 -26.87 -5.24 -12.24
CA THR A 566 -27.87 -5.59 -13.27
C THR A 566 -27.53 -4.98 -14.61
N GLU A 567 -27.70 -5.77 -15.69
CA GLU A 567 -27.52 -5.28 -17.07
C GLU A 567 -28.51 -4.18 -17.46
N GLU A 568 -29.75 -4.23 -16.89
CA GLU A 568 -30.79 -3.23 -17.17
C GLU A 568 -30.44 -1.86 -16.56
N GLY A 569 -29.64 -1.86 -15.52
CA GLY A 569 -29.14 -0.66 -14.87
C GLY A 569 -30.20 0.28 -14.31
N SER A 570 -29.75 1.49 -13.96
CA SER A 570 -30.63 2.56 -13.48
C SER A 570 -30.26 3.91 -14.08
N ILE A 571 -31.24 4.82 -14.12
CA ILE A 571 -31.03 6.24 -14.44
C ILE A 571 -31.56 7.06 -13.29
N SER A 572 -30.69 7.88 -12.72
CA SER A 572 -31.01 8.77 -11.60
C SER A 572 -30.58 10.20 -11.87
N ARG A 573 -31.37 11.17 -11.37
CA ARG A 573 -31.07 12.61 -11.46
C ARG A 573 -30.72 13.14 -10.09
N TRP A 574 -29.63 13.89 -10.03
CA TRP A 574 -29.08 14.43 -8.81
C TRP A 574 -29.17 15.95 -8.79
N THR A 575 -29.62 16.52 -7.67
CA THR A 575 -29.79 17.97 -7.50
C THR A 575 -29.37 18.41 -6.10
N SER A 576 -28.97 19.69 -5.97
CA SER A 576 -28.83 20.37 -4.68
C SER A 576 -29.65 21.65 -4.75
N ASP A 577 -30.69 21.79 -3.90
CA ASP A 577 -31.65 22.90 -3.91
C ASP A 577 -32.18 23.24 -5.31
N ARG A 578 -32.65 22.26 -6.07
CA ARG A 578 -33.13 22.34 -7.45
C ARG A 578 -32.02 22.65 -8.51
N ARG A 579 -30.76 22.82 -8.11
CA ARG A 579 -29.65 22.98 -9.03
C ARG A 579 -29.20 21.59 -9.49
N PRO A 580 -29.11 21.31 -10.79
CA PRO A 580 -28.68 20.01 -11.25
C PRO A 580 -27.19 19.78 -10.90
N LEU A 581 -26.91 18.61 -10.34
CA LEU A 581 -25.56 18.08 -10.14
C LEU A 581 -25.19 17.12 -11.27
N GLY A 582 -26.18 16.47 -11.88
CA GLY A 582 -25.99 15.59 -13.01
C GLY A 582 -27.03 14.47 -13.10
N THR A 583 -26.84 13.64 -14.11
CA THR A 583 -27.57 12.37 -14.31
C THR A 583 -26.55 11.25 -14.24
N LEU A 584 -26.86 10.22 -13.46
CA LEU A 584 -26.11 8.98 -13.41
C LEU A 584 -26.88 7.93 -14.18
N GLU A 585 -26.21 7.33 -15.16
CA GLU A 585 -26.62 6.12 -15.88
C GLU A 585 -25.67 5.02 -15.45
N GLU A 586 -26.19 3.99 -14.81
CA GLU A 586 -25.41 2.96 -14.19
C GLU A 586 -25.93 1.59 -14.65
N SER A 587 -25.01 0.67 -14.91
CA SER A 587 -25.28 -0.73 -15.23
C SER A 587 -24.09 -1.59 -14.83
N ALA A 588 -24.33 -2.90 -14.64
CA ALA A 588 -23.25 -3.83 -14.32
C ALA A 588 -22.21 -3.83 -15.43
N PRO A 589 -20.95 -3.62 -15.10
CA PRO A 589 -19.85 -3.83 -16.03
C PRO A 589 -19.64 -5.33 -16.28
N PRO A 590 -18.91 -5.71 -17.35
CA PRO A 590 -18.48 -7.10 -17.53
C PRO A 590 -17.63 -7.57 -16.33
N GLN A 591 -18.07 -8.61 -15.64
CA GLN A 591 -17.43 -9.11 -14.42
C GLN A 591 -15.98 -9.58 -14.67
N GLY A 592 -15.75 -10.39 -15.71
CA GLY A 592 -14.41 -10.93 -16.00
C GLY A 592 -13.91 -11.87 -14.91
N ILE A 593 -12.72 -11.60 -14.35
CA ILE A 593 -12.08 -12.40 -13.28
C ILE A 593 -12.48 -11.97 -11.86
N SER A 594 -13.28 -10.90 -11.72
CA SER A 594 -13.81 -10.50 -10.42
C SER A 594 -14.53 -11.70 -9.75
N PRO A 595 -14.31 -11.94 -8.43
CA PRO A 595 -14.79 -13.14 -7.76
C PRO A 595 -16.31 -13.15 -7.58
N THR A 596 -16.96 -12.00 -7.63
CA THR A 596 -18.40 -11.86 -7.37
C THR A 596 -19.12 -11.10 -8.48
N TYR A 597 -20.43 -11.37 -8.62
CA TYR A 597 -21.29 -10.63 -9.52
C TYR A 597 -21.77 -9.34 -8.88
N GLY A 598 -21.47 -8.22 -9.53
CA GLY A 598 -21.76 -6.89 -9.04
C GLY A 598 -20.61 -6.25 -8.25
N VAL A 599 -20.52 -4.94 -8.31
CA VAL A 599 -19.44 -4.15 -7.70
C VAL A 599 -19.98 -2.85 -7.10
N LEU A 600 -19.44 -2.41 -5.96
CA LEU A 600 -19.66 -1.08 -5.42
C LEU A 600 -18.67 -0.10 -6.05
N LEU A 601 -19.18 0.97 -6.69
CA LEU A 601 -18.33 1.99 -7.29
C LEU A 601 -18.83 3.39 -7.00
N PRO A 602 -17.93 4.34 -6.67
CA PRO A 602 -18.25 5.76 -6.62
C PRO A 602 -18.40 6.32 -8.03
N HIS A 603 -19.42 7.14 -8.23
CA HIS A 603 -19.70 7.80 -9.50
C HIS A 603 -19.63 9.32 -9.35
N ALA A 604 -18.65 9.95 -10.03
CA ALA A 604 -18.52 11.40 -10.00
C ALA A 604 -19.71 12.08 -10.68
N LEU A 605 -20.43 12.95 -9.95
CA LEU A 605 -21.44 13.82 -10.54
C LEU A 605 -20.78 14.93 -11.35
N GLN A 606 -21.48 15.41 -12.41
CA GLN A 606 -20.93 16.37 -13.39
C GLN A 606 -20.71 17.77 -12.80
N GLN A 607 -21.44 18.14 -11.74
CA GLN A 607 -21.35 19.46 -11.13
C GLN A 607 -21.17 19.34 -9.61
N PRO A 608 -20.34 20.18 -9.00
CA PRO A 608 -20.17 20.20 -7.54
C PRO A 608 -21.35 20.88 -6.85
N VAL A 609 -21.56 20.52 -5.59
CA VAL A 609 -22.39 21.28 -4.65
C VAL A 609 -21.67 22.60 -4.36
N VAL A 610 -22.41 23.71 -4.48
CA VAL A 610 -21.86 25.05 -4.22
C VAL A 610 -21.78 25.37 -2.74
N SER A 611 -20.89 26.28 -2.36
CA SER A 611 -20.75 26.78 -0.99
C SER A 611 -22.10 27.19 -0.37
N GLY A 612 -22.29 26.87 0.91
CA GLY A 612 -23.50 27.22 1.70
C GLY A 612 -24.72 26.32 1.42
N ARG A 613 -24.57 25.23 0.64
CA ARG A 613 -25.63 24.23 0.43
C ARG A 613 -25.30 22.97 1.21
N ASP A 614 -26.33 22.35 1.76
CA ASP A 614 -26.24 21.21 2.66
C ASP A 614 -27.10 20.01 2.21
N ALA A 615 -28.01 20.18 1.24
CA ALA A 615 -28.87 19.10 0.79
C ALA A 615 -28.52 18.58 -0.61
N VAL A 616 -28.54 17.28 -0.74
CA VAL A 616 -28.44 16.56 -2.03
C VAL A 616 -29.65 15.66 -2.18
N ARG A 617 -30.32 15.72 -3.34
CA ARG A 617 -31.48 14.91 -3.65
C ARG A 617 -31.22 14.06 -4.88
N VAL A 618 -31.65 12.81 -4.84
CA VAL A 618 -31.75 11.90 -5.97
C VAL A 618 -33.20 11.60 -6.31
N ASP A 619 -33.52 11.60 -7.59
CA ASP A 619 -34.80 11.14 -8.14
C ASP A 619 -34.50 10.04 -9.17
N VAL A 620 -35.01 8.82 -8.98
CA VAL A 620 -34.81 7.70 -9.90
C VAL A 620 -35.79 7.80 -11.07
N VAL A 621 -35.26 7.84 -12.30
CA VAL A 621 -36.03 7.99 -13.54
C VAL A 621 -36.47 6.64 -14.08
N SER A 622 -35.54 5.65 -14.07
CA SER A 622 -35.82 4.28 -14.54
C SER A 622 -34.91 3.29 -13.81
N GLY A 623 -35.32 2.03 -13.78
CA GLY A 623 -34.60 0.96 -13.11
C GLY A 623 -34.71 1.03 -11.59
N THR A 624 -33.74 0.41 -10.93
CA THR A 624 -33.58 0.43 -9.46
C THR A 624 -32.17 0.83 -9.11
N LEU A 625 -32.02 1.92 -8.37
CA LEU A 625 -30.74 2.37 -7.82
C LEU A 625 -30.56 1.73 -6.44
N GLN A 626 -29.44 1.08 -6.22
CA GLN A 626 -29.03 0.57 -4.91
C GLN A 626 -27.80 1.34 -4.44
N LEU A 627 -27.98 2.14 -3.41
CA LEU A 627 -27.03 3.12 -2.92
C LEU A 627 -26.45 2.66 -1.58
N ASP A 628 -25.12 2.65 -1.45
CA ASP A 628 -24.38 2.37 -0.22
C ASP A 628 -24.21 3.65 0.59
N THR A 629 -23.53 4.64 0.00
CA THR A 629 -23.19 5.90 0.68
C THR A 629 -22.94 7.01 -0.33
N LEU A 630 -22.79 8.23 0.14
CA LEU A 630 -22.27 9.37 -0.62
C LEU A 630 -20.88 9.73 -0.10
N LEU A 631 -19.87 9.74 -0.97
CA LEU A 631 -18.58 10.34 -0.67
C LEU A 631 -18.64 11.83 -0.98
N VAL A 632 -18.36 12.66 0.03
CA VAL A 632 -18.41 14.13 -0.06
C VAL A 632 -17.00 14.67 0.06
N ARG A 633 -16.40 15.14 -1.06
CA ARG A 633 -15.03 15.63 -1.10
C ARG A 633 -14.97 17.15 -1.26
N PRO A 634 -14.30 17.88 -0.35
CA PRO A 634 -14.10 19.32 -0.50
C PRO A 634 -13.15 19.62 -1.67
N PHE A 635 -13.30 20.78 -2.33
CA PHE A 635 -12.38 21.26 -3.36
C PHE A 635 -10.98 21.52 -2.79
N ALA A 636 -10.89 21.90 -1.53
CA ALA A 636 -9.65 22.06 -0.80
C ALA A 636 -9.73 21.22 0.48
N SER A 637 -8.97 20.11 0.52
CA SER A 637 -8.79 19.33 1.75
C SER A 637 -7.59 19.87 2.54
N ARG A 638 -7.57 19.61 3.86
CA ARG A 638 -6.59 20.17 4.78
C ARG A 638 -6.23 19.20 5.90
N LEU A 639 -4.96 19.15 6.24
CA LEU A 639 -4.44 18.51 7.45
C LEU A 639 -3.46 19.44 8.12
N VAL A 640 -3.69 19.78 9.39
CA VAL A 640 -2.77 20.58 10.19
C VAL A 640 -2.24 19.75 11.33
N LEU A 641 -0.94 19.57 11.33
CA LEU A 641 -0.19 18.86 12.37
C LEU A 641 0.61 19.88 13.19
N THR A 642 0.69 19.68 14.50
CA THR A 642 1.42 20.55 15.43
C THR A 642 2.26 19.75 16.40
N GLY A 643 3.27 20.38 16.94
CA GLY A 643 4.15 19.83 17.95
C GLY A 643 5.16 20.87 18.45
N ASP A 644 6.19 20.42 19.17
CA ASP A 644 7.14 21.30 19.84
C ASP A 644 7.97 22.16 18.86
N ALA A 645 8.25 21.65 17.65
CA ALA A 645 8.99 22.37 16.61
C ALA A 645 8.13 23.29 15.73
N GLY A 646 6.82 23.44 16.02
CA GLY A 646 5.93 24.30 15.25
C GLY A 646 4.77 23.56 14.62
N SER A 647 4.39 23.96 13.40
CA SER A 647 3.28 23.35 12.67
C SER A 647 3.64 23.02 11.23
N THR A 648 3.03 21.95 10.71
CA THR A 648 3.04 21.62 9.29
C THR A 648 1.58 21.47 8.83
N GLU A 649 1.22 22.21 7.77
CA GLU A 649 -0.11 22.17 7.16
C GLU A 649 0.02 21.62 5.74
N LEU A 650 -0.79 20.62 5.41
CA LEU A 650 -1.04 20.15 4.05
C LEU A 650 -2.37 20.73 3.58
N VAL A 651 -2.40 21.32 2.39
CA VAL A 651 -3.63 21.56 1.63
C VAL A 651 -3.53 20.88 0.27
N HIS A 652 -4.60 20.23 -0.17
CA HIS A 652 -4.67 19.55 -1.46
C HIS A 652 -5.90 20.02 -2.24
N SER A 653 -5.77 20.16 -3.57
CA SER A 653 -6.84 20.62 -4.45
C SER A 653 -7.43 19.47 -5.26
N SER A 654 -8.69 19.09 -4.98
CA SER A 654 -9.48 18.16 -5.79
C SER A 654 -10.22 18.84 -6.95
N SER A 655 -10.01 20.14 -7.18
CA SER A 655 -10.64 20.90 -8.25
C SER A 655 -10.00 20.60 -9.60
N LEU A 656 -10.77 20.73 -10.70
CA LEU A 656 -10.26 20.63 -12.07
C LEU A 656 -9.42 21.82 -12.53
N THR A 657 -9.43 22.90 -11.77
CA THR A 657 -8.70 24.13 -12.09
C THR A 657 -7.97 24.62 -10.85
N SER A 658 -6.94 25.46 -11.06
CA SER A 658 -6.24 26.07 -9.94
C SER A 658 -7.21 26.80 -8.99
N GLN A 659 -7.09 26.55 -7.70
CA GLN A 659 -7.91 27.11 -6.64
C GLN A 659 -7.10 28.07 -5.76
N ALA A 660 -7.70 29.21 -5.40
CA ALA A 660 -7.16 30.10 -4.39
C ALA A 660 -7.56 29.58 -3.00
N ILE A 661 -6.63 28.96 -2.30
CA ILE A 661 -6.88 28.35 -0.97
C ILE A 661 -6.25 29.23 0.10
N ARG A 662 -6.98 29.56 1.15
CA ARG A 662 -6.46 30.33 2.30
C ARG A 662 -5.59 29.43 3.15
N VAL A 663 -4.36 29.84 3.37
CA VAL A 663 -3.34 29.11 4.15
C VAL A 663 -2.61 30.05 5.12
N GLY A 664 -1.89 29.49 6.07
CA GLY A 664 -1.15 30.21 7.09
C GLY A 664 -2.03 30.54 8.31
N ARG A 665 -1.44 31.19 9.32
CA ARG A 665 -2.09 31.53 10.59
C ARG A 665 -1.87 33.00 10.93
N ASP A 666 -2.92 33.61 11.51
CA ASP A 666 -2.85 35.00 11.92
C ASP A 666 -1.79 35.21 13.01
N GLY A 667 -0.93 36.18 12.80
CA GLY A 667 0.16 36.53 13.72
C GLY A 667 1.42 35.67 13.63
N GLN A 668 1.43 34.66 12.74
CA GLN A 668 2.62 33.81 12.53
C GLN A 668 3.28 34.10 11.17
N ALA A 669 4.59 33.99 11.12
CA ALA A 669 5.36 33.91 9.88
C ALA A 669 5.42 32.43 9.46
N THR A 670 5.01 32.13 8.23
CA THR A 670 5.01 30.77 7.68
C THR A 670 5.55 30.77 6.27
N THR A 671 6.14 29.66 5.85
CA THR A 671 6.54 29.43 4.46
C THR A 671 5.60 28.41 3.84
N ALA A 672 5.02 28.75 2.68
CA ALA A 672 4.16 27.84 1.90
C ALA A 672 4.85 27.50 0.58
N VAL A 673 5.08 26.21 0.33
CA VAL A 673 5.59 25.70 -0.93
C VAL A 673 4.47 24.98 -1.66
N VAL A 674 4.19 25.39 -2.89
CA VAL A 674 3.13 24.83 -3.74
C VAL A 674 3.74 23.87 -4.75
N TYR A 675 3.15 22.70 -4.87
CA TYR A 675 3.52 21.65 -5.81
C TYR A 675 2.35 21.35 -6.76
N ASP A 676 2.66 20.98 -7.97
CA ASP A 676 1.66 20.46 -8.92
C ASP A 676 1.43 18.95 -8.75
N SER A 677 0.60 18.35 -9.60
CA SER A 677 0.29 16.92 -9.56
C SER A 677 1.45 16.00 -9.98
N SER A 678 2.58 16.57 -10.39
CA SER A 678 3.83 15.84 -10.63
C SER A 678 4.80 15.92 -9.46
N GLY A 679 4.43 16.61 -8.36
CA GLY A 679 5.31 16.89 -7.24
C GLY A 679 6.37 17.95 -7.53
N SER A 680 6.28 18.64 -8.67
CA SER A 680 7.21 19.73 -9.02
C SER A 680 6.84 21.01 -8.27
N GLU A 681 7.85 21.69 -7.71
CA GLU A 681 7.64 22.99 -7.06
C GLU A 681 7.17 24.02 -8.10
N VAL A 682 6.00 24.60 -7.83
CA VAL A 682 5.43 25.68 -8.67
C VAL A 682 5.84 27.04 -8.13
N ARG A 683 5.78 27.20 -6.81
CA ARG A 683 6.08 28.49 -6.16
C ARG A 683 6.19 28.40 -4.64
N THR A 684 7.10 29.18 -4.08
CA THR A 684 7.23 29.43 -2.64
C THR A 684 6.68 30.82 -2.27
N TYR A 685 6.03 30.88 -1.09
CA TYR A 685 5.46 32.12 -0.52
C TYR A 685 5.90 32.28 0.93
N ASP A 686 6.44 33.46 1.25
CA ASP A 686 6.61 33.89 2.65
C ASP A 686 5.34 34.61 3.09
N LEU A 687 4.68 34.06 4.09
CA LEU A 687 3.39 34.52 4.57
C LEU A 687 3.53 35.20 5.93
N ARG A 688 2.79 36.29 6.13
CA ARG A 688 2.56 36.91 7.43
C ARG A 688 1.04 36.96 7.67
N GLY A 689 0.56 35.98 8.43
CA GLY A 689 -0.86 35.77 8.62
C GLY A 689 -1.54 34.97 7.50
N THR A 690 -2.87 34.87 7.53
CA THR A 690 -3.67 34.09 6.60
C THR A 690 -3.78 34.74 5.23
N ARG A 691 -3.53 33.99 4.16
CA ARG A 691 -3.52 34.49 2.79
C ARG A 691 -3.98 33.44 1.77
N PRO A 692 -4.73 33.82 0.70
CA PRO A 692 -5.02 32.92 -0.39
C PRO A 692 -3.76 32.73 -1.28
N ILE A 693 -3.46 31.46 -1.62
CA ILE A 693 -2.45 31.08 -2.60
C ILE A 693 -3.09 30.19 -3.67
N PRO A 694 -2.66 30.27 -4.95
CA PRO A 694 -3.15 29.38 -5.98
C PRO A 694 -2.51 28.00 -5.84
N VAL A 695 -3.33 26.95 -5.72
CA VAL A 695 -2.92 25.55 -5.75
C VAL A 695 -3.45 24.93 -7.04
N PRO A 696 -2.62 24.30 -7.88
CA PRO A 696 -3.04 23.68 -9.14
C PRO A 696 -4.07 22.55 -8.93
N SER A 697 -4.72 22.14 -10.03
CA SER A 697 -5.56 20.94 -10.06
C SER A 697 -4.75 19.70 -9.68
N GLY A 698 -5.21 18.89 -8.70
CA GLY A 698 -4.49 17.73 -8.22
C GLY A 698 -3.15 18.03 -7.55
N GLY A 699 -2.81 19.30 -7.37
CA GLY A 699 -1.62 19.74 -6.67
C GLY A 699 -1.87 19.94 -5.18
N PHE A 700 -0.79 20.19 -4.46
CA PHE A 700 -0.84 20.40 -3.01
C PHE A 700 0.11 21.52 -2.58
N ALA A 701 -0.02 21.96 -1.35
CA ALA A 701 0.95 22.86 -0.73
C ALA A 701 1.29 22.38 0.68
N ILE A 702 2.55 22.55 1.04
CA ILE A 702 3.06 22.31 2.39
C ILE A 702 3.39 23.66 3.01
N ILE A 703 2.81 23.94 4.17
CA ILE A 703 2.99 25.18 4.90
C ILE A 703 3.65 24.86 6.24
N THR A 704 4.79 25.50 6.50
CA THR A 704 5.58 25.30 7.72
C THR A 704 5.70 26.59 8.50
N GLY A 705 5.58 26.52 9.85
CA GLY A 705 5.71 27.70 10.71
C GLY A 705 5.91 27.37 12.17
#